data_4550923db66585a3c80ce86085113d5b
#
_entry.id   4550923db66585a3c80ce86085113d5b
#
_cell.length_a   1.000
_cell.length_b   1.000
_cell.length_c   1.000
_cell.angle_alpha   90.00
_cell.angle_beta   90.00
_cell.angle_gamma   90.00
#
_symmetry.space_group_name_H-M   'P 1'
#
loop_
_entity.id
_entity.type
_entity.pdbx_description
1 polymer ?
#
loop_
_entity_poly.entity_id
_entity_poly.type
_entity_poly.pdbx_seq_one_letter_code
_entity_poly.pdbx_strand_id
1 'polypeptide(L)'
;MSISPSRSILLVGEGNFSFSASASQLYSETETSLTATCLQHQEDALRHEGAADNIKIVKDSGGAVLFEVDCTKLGECASLQGRVFDRVVFNFPHCGRKSGVKKNRNLLKNFFLSCVQVLSEDGEVHVGLCNGQGGTPADHPQREWHNSWQVAAMAAEAHLILSDVRPFESEKYRSYKCTGYRSQDKGFHVEKGLLHVFTRSLPYTPAQVLKVEEAVEGDRVQYNIPAELSNYINRGFLCSGSVHPVRLVQDFLLKGLAEKWSVSMTTETIPFLLTTKQLQTCCDIDSTHCYWIHLLQKDLISDTNTSTDKEKDCLIFLDSQGRTDTQDSLSATRVTSDKVDRVRSKGAESLRSACSLDVDPEGESGLYMLRPSLLPQMEKLLTKKEQLINNAGSHGDNEGNNKSVEVEGHKKEGPHGGCNGVTSLLFGISGLVFKNVTVNLWALPAFHELLLRGVFPSECEPVKLLGQRLETLLTPYGVSLVAEQGGLRLMAQPMGCVGKVLASIASDKISNVSVTVSLNLDLLAVLLFSLPDWRLLWSHDPRFLQHFALHSSPGKPFHPFSLFPEHFSFDISFWTGPTWEEKKFHALIREASHGTVEQVKLIDTFSHPDLSQTSYCYRLIYHSNTHALSHTKALQFHKDLESFLTSRLQVTIR
;
A
#
# COMPACT_ATOMS: atom_id res chain seq x y z
N MET A 1 23.13 8.87 28.10
CA MET A 1 21.84 9.49 28.47
C MET A 1 21.29 10.10 27.21
N SER A 2 20.29 9.49 26.59
CA SER A 2 19.58 10.10 25.47
C SER A 2 18.64 11.16 26.04
N ILE A 3 18.96 12.41 25.77
CA ILE A 3 18.08 13.55 26.09
C ILE A 3 16.81 13.33 25.28
N SER A 4 15.69 13.06 25.96
CA SER A 4 14.38 13.02 25.26
C SER A 4 14.16 14.38 24.62
N PRO A 5 13.77 14.46 23.32
CA PRO A 5 13.57 15.75 22.69
C PRO A 5 12.50 16.53 23.45
N SER A 6 12.78 17.83 23.65
CA SER A 6 11.82 18.78 24.24
C SER A 6 10.52 18.73 23.42
N ARG A 7 9.38 18.56 24.09
CA ARG A 7 8.07 18.49 23.44
C ARG A 7 7.32 19.82 23.61
N SER A 8 6.71 20.30 22.53
CA SER A 8 5.85 21.48 22.54
C SER A 8 4.37 21.04 22.41
N ILE A 9 3.53 21.46 23.36
CA ILE A 9 2.11 21.09 23.42
C ILE A 9 1.25 22.36 23.36
N LEU A 10 0.27 22.35 22.45
CA LEU A 10 -0.78 23.35 22.35
C LEU A 10 -2.10 22.77 22.84
N LEU A 11 -2.69 23.37 23.87
CA LEU A 11 -4.04 23.05 24.35
C LEU A 11 -5.01 24.13 23.84
N VAL A 12 -6.08 23.70 23.14
CA VAL A 12 -7.05 24.63 22.57
C VAL A 12 -8.43 24.44 23.20
N GLY A 13 -9.18 25.54 23.25
CA GLY A 13 -10.55 25.50 23.74
C GLY A 13 -10.68 25.26 25.25
N GLU A 14 -9.69 25.71 26.03
CA GLU A 14 -9.78 25.67 27.48
C GLU A 14 -10.94 26.54 28.00
N GLY A 15 -11.63 26.05 29.02
CA GLY A 15 -12.67 26.82 29.72
C GLY A 15 -12.08 27.53 30.92
N ASN A 16 -11.90 26.81 32.02
CA ASN A 16 -11.32 27.33 33.28
C ASN A 16 -9.86 26.96 33.47
N PHE A 17 -9.15 26.47 32.45
CA PHE A 17 -7.74 26.06 32.46
C PHE A 17 -7.39 24.94 33.46
N SER A 18 -8.36 24.21 34.00
CA SER A 18 -8.10 23.13 34.97
C SER A 18 -7.38 21.94 34.36
N PHE A 19 -7.61 21.62 33.08
CA PHE A 19 -6.85 20.61 32.38
C PHE A 19 -5.40 21.05 32.19
N SER A 20 -5.18 22.29 31.73
CA SER A 20 -3.85 22.85 31.52
C SER A 20 -3.03 22.88 32.82
N ALA A 21 -3.67 23.28 33.95
CA ALA A 21 -3.02 23.28 35.26
C ALA A 21 -2.59 21.86 35.69
N SER A 22 -3.46 20.86 35.55
CA SER A 22 -3.10 19.46 35.82
C SER A 22 -2.01 18.93 34.89
N ALA A 23 -2.08 19.28 33.60
CA ALA A 23 -1.08 18.88 32.62
C ALA A 23 0.29 19.50 32.90
N SER A 24 0.35 20.79 33.26
CA SER A 24 1.58 21.48 33.65
C SER A 24 2.27 20.80 34.83
N GLN A 25 1.51 20.35 35.83
CA GLN A 25 2.05 19.62 36.98
C GLN A 25 2.60 18.22 36.58
N LEU A 26 1.91 17.51 35.67
CA LEU A 26 2.36 16.22 35.17
C LEU A 26 3.65 16.31 34.34
N TYR A 27 3.84 17.40 33.63
CA TYR A 27 5.00 17.62 32.75
C TYR A 27 6.11 18.44 33.39
N SER A 28 5.98 18.85 34.67
CA SER A 28 6.94 19.70 35.37
C SER A 28 8.38 19.13 35.44
N GLU A 29 8.50 17.80 35.41
CA GLU A 29 9.80 17.10 35.45
C GLU A 29 10.35 16.79 34.04
N THR A 30 9.65 17.21 32.96
CA THR A 30 10.02 16.95 31.58
C THR A 30 10.33 18.26 30.86
N GLU A 31 11.19 18.23 29.84
CA GLU A 31 11.46 19.39 28.96
C GLU A 31 10.26 19.68 28.03
N THR A 32 9.06 19.81 28.61
CA THR A 32 7.84 20.02 27.83
C THR A 32 7.36 21.46 27.97
N SER A 33 7.25 22.17 26.86
CA SER A 33 6.66 23.50 26.84
C SER A 33 5.15 23.41 26.56
N LEU A 34 4.35 24.03 27.42
CA LEU A 34 2.88 24.00 27.29
C LEU A 34 2.32 25.39 26.98
N THR A 35 1.46 25.46 25.97
CA THR A 35 0.70 26.67 25.63
C THR A 35 -0.77 26.35 25.71
N ALA A 36 -1.47 26.99 26.66
CA ALA A 36 -2.91 26.83 26.87
C ALA A 36 -3.67 28.01 26.25
N THR A 37 -4.76 27.72 25.52
CA THR A 37 -5.51 28.77 24.83
C THR A 37 -7.01 28.64 25.03
N CYS A 38 -7.71 29.76 25.05
CA CYS A 38 -9.17 29.81 25.03
C CYS A 38 -9.71 30.84 24.02
N LEU A 39 -10.96 30.68 23.62
CA LEU A 39 -11.63 31.56 22.67
C LEU A 39 -12.08 32.88 23.34
N GLN A 40 -12.30 32.91 24.67
CA GLN A 40 -12.87 34.03 25.39
C GLN A 40 -11.82 35.13 25.63
N HIS A 41 -12.30 36.36 25.82
CA HIS A 41 -11.51 37.45 26.41
C HIS A 41 -11.01 37.05 27.80
N GLN A 42 -9.91 37.63 28.23
CA GLN A 42 -9.32 37.32 29.54
C GLN A 42 -10.32 37.61 30.69
N GLU A 43 -11.05 38.71 30.65
CA GLU A 43 -12.02 39.05 31.68
C GLU A 43 -13.15 38.02 31.81
N ASP A 44 -13.62 37.49 30.68
CA ASP A 44 -14.68 36.47 30.69
C ASP A 44 -14.16 35.12 31.12
N ALA A 45 -12.96 34.76 30.73
CA ALA A 45 -12.31 33.50 31.16
C ALA A 45 -12.05 33.48 32.68
N LEU A 46 -11.68 34.62 33.27
CA LEU A 46 -11.48 34.75 34.71
C LEU A 46 -12.76 34.70 35.56
N ARG A 47 -13.95 34.80 34.94
CA ARG A 47 -15.23 34.59 35.66
C ARG A 47 -15.52 33.11 35.95
N HIS A 48 -14.85 32.18 35.28
CA HIS A 48 -15.02 30.75 35.56
C HIS A 48 -14.37 30.41 36.91
N GLU A 49 -15.06 29.56 37.68
CA GLU A 49 -14.57 29.10 38.97
C GLU A 49 -13.16 28.46 38.88
N GLY A 50 -12.21 28.96 39.65
CA GLY A 50 -10.85 28.46 39.77
C GLY A 50 -9.92 28.87 38.59
N ALA A 51 -10.42 29.63 37.59
CA ALA A 51 -9.64 29.98 36.41
C ALA A 51 -8.36 30.77 36.75
N ALA A 52 -8.47 31.75 37.67
CA ALA A 52 -7.30 32.55 38.07
C ALA A 52 -6.17 31.71 38.70
N ASP A 53 -6.53 30.77 39.58
CA ASP A 53 -5.56 29.88 40.23
C ASP A 53 -4.95 28.89 39.22
N ASN A 54 -5.78 28.32 38.34
CA ASN A 54 -5.32 27.43 37.28
C ASN A 54 -4.33 28.12 36.32
N ILE A 55 -4.65 29.35 35.87
CA ILE A 55 -3.78 30.17 35.02
C ILE A 55 -2.46 30.46 35.72
N LYS A 56 -2.51 30.74 37.03
CA LYS A 56 -1.29 30.96 37.84
C LYS A 56 -0.43 29.69 37.86
N ILE A 57 -1.02 28.51 38.13
CA ILE A 57 -0.31 27.23 38.10
C ILE A 57 0.39 27.00 36.75
N VAL A 58 -0.31 27.22 35.63
CA VAL A 58 0.29 27.06 34.29
C VAL A 58 1.49 27.98 34.11
N LYS A 59 1.38 29.27 34.50
CA LYS A 59 2.45 30.27 34.37
C LYS A 59 3.63 29.96 35.30
N ASP A 60 3.36 29.58 36.55
CA ASP A 60 4.37 29.25 37.55
C ASP A 60 5.18 27.98 37.12
N SER A 61 4.55 27.09 36.35
CA SER A 61 5.20 25.93 35.72
C SER A 61 5.93 26.27 34.40
N GLY A 62 6.05 27.54 34.01
CA GLY A 62 6.71 27.98 32.78
C GLY A 62 5.86 27.87 31.52
N GLY A 63 4.56 27.54 31.63
CA GLY A 63 3.65 27.46 30.51
C GLY A 63 3.12 28.85 30.08
N ALA A 64 2.68 28.96 28.83
CA ALA A 64 2.06 30.15 28.28
C ALA A 64 0.52 30.04 28.29
N VAL A 65 -0.18 31.16 28.53
CA VAL A 65 -1.64 31.26 28.45
C VAL A 65 -2.03 32.36 27.49
N LEU A 66 -2.85 32.03 26.49
CA LEU A 66 -3.32 32.93 25.44
C LEU A 66 -4.85 32.96 25.42
N PHE A 67 -5.39 34.15 25.23
CA PHE A 67 -6.83 34.40 25.13
C PHE A 67 -7.20 34.77 23.70
N GLU A 68 -8.48 34.75 23.37
CA GLU A 68 -9.01 35.11 22.05
C GLU A 68 -8.44 34.27 20.90
N VAL A 69 -8.12 33.00 21.18
CA VAL A 69 -7.58 32.09 20.19
C VAL A 69 -8.71 31.21 19.65
N ASP A 70 -9.07 31.44 18.41
CA ASP A 70 -10.02 30.59 17.68
C ASP A 70 -9.31 29.34 17.15
N CYS A 71 -9.68 28.17 17.67
CA CYS A 71 -9.10 26.90 17.27
C CYS A 71 -9.31 26.55 15.78
N THR A 72 -10.25 27.23 15.11
CA THR A 72 -10.48 27.07 13.67
C THR A 72 -9.62 27.99 12.79
N LYS A 73 -8.77 28.83 13.41
CA LYS A 73 -7.91 29.84 12.75
C LYS A 73 -6.53 29.94 13.39
N LEU A 74 -5.94 28.83 13.81
CA LEU A 74 -4.65 28.82 14.54
C LEU A 74 -3.50 29.42 13.72
N GLY A 75 -3.46 29.14 12.42
CA GLY A 75 -2.44 29.69 11.52
C GLY A 75 -2.54 31.22 11.31
N GLU A 76 -3.73 31.80 11.54
CA GLU A 76 -3.96 33.24 11.45
C GLU A 76 -3.66 33.96 12.80
N CYS A 77 -3.51 33.22 13.90
CA CYS A 77 -3.28 33.78 15.23
C CYS A 77 -1.85 34.35 15.36
N ALA A 78 -1.74 35.66 15.52
CA ALA A 78 -0.45 36.36 15.61
C ALA A 78 0.44 35.82 16.75
N SER A 79 -0.13 35.42 17.88
CA SER A 79 0.61 34.86 19.02
C SER A 79 1.13 33.44 18.79
N LEU A 80 0.65 32.75 17.76
CA LEU A 80 1.10 31.41 17.36
C LEU A 80 1.91 31.42 16.05
N GLN A 81 2.02 32.56 15.39
CA GLN A 81 2.70 32.68 14.11
C GLN A 81 4.17 32.23 14.20
N GLY A 82 4.57 31.35 13.29
CA GLY A 82 5.93 30.76 13.24
C GLY A 82 6.20 29.69 14.32
N ARG A 83 5.23 29.38 15.17
CA ARG A 83 5.36 28.29 16.15
C ARG A 83 4.81 26.99 15.61
N VAL A 84 5.52 25.89 15.90
CA VAL A 84 5.08 24.52 15.59
C VAL A 84 5.00 23.71 16.87
N PHE A 85 4.03 22.81 16.94
CA PHE A 85 3.76 22.00 18.11
C PHE A 85 3.84 20.53 17.78
N ASP A 86 4.45 19.73 18.67
CA ASP A 86 4.52 18.28 18.56
C ASP A 86 3.17 17.63 18.93
N ARG A 87 2.35 18.37 19.68
CA ARG A 87 1.01 17.91 20.05
C ARG A 87 0.03 19.07 20.14
N VAL A 88 -1.12 18.91 19.48
CA VAL A 88 -2.26 19.80 19.62
C VAL A 88 -3.40 19.02 20.28
N VAL A 89 -3.95 19.54 21.38
CA VAL A 89 -4.98 18.85 22.17
C VAL A 89 -6.26 19.66 22.22
N PHE A 90 -7.38 19.02 21.92
CA PHE A 90 -8.71 19.61 22.01
C PHE A 90 -9.66 18.67 22.79
N ASN A 91 -9.89 18.97 24.04
CA ASN A 91 -10.71 18.14 24.92
C ASN A 91 -12.17 18.54 24.86
N PHE A 92 -13.04 17.59 24.52
CA PHE A 92 -14.50 17.71 24.53
C PHE A 92 -15.01 18.96 23.80
N PRO A 93 -14.61 19.16 22.54
CA PRO A 93 -15.02 20.32 21.73
C PRO A 93 -16.53 20.39 21.61
N HIS A 94 -17.08 21.62 21.60
CA HIS A 94 -18.52 21.84 21.43
C HIS A 94 -18.82 23.26 20.94
N CYS A 95 -19.72 23.40 19.96
CA CYS A 95 -20.11 24.70 19.43
C CYS A 95 -21.03 25.56 20.37
N GLY A 96 -21.20 25.13 21.61
CA GLY A 96 -22.07 25.79 22.58
C GLY A 96 -23.57 25.56 22.34
N ARG A 97 -24.41 25.91 23.34
CA ARG A 97 -25.89 25.81 23.34
C ARG A 97 -26.40 24.45 22.83
N LYS A 98 -27.55 24.42 22.15
CA LYS A 98 -28.16 23.22 21.53
C LYS A 98 -27.58 23.01 20.09
N SER A 99 -26.28 22.84 19.97
CA SER A 99 -25.67 22.59 18.67
C SER A 99 -25.98 21.17 18.18
N GLY A 100 -26.48 21.06 16.95
CA GLY A 100 -26.70 19.78 16.31
C GLY A 100 -25.38 19.16 15.79
N VAL A 101 -25.46 17.88 15.38
CA VAL A 101 -24.32 17.10 14.89
C VAL A 101 -23.56 17.81 13.76
N LYS A 102 -24.28 18.43 12.80
CA LYS A 102 -23.66 19.16 11.67
C LYS A 102 -22.72 20.29 12.12
N LYS A 103 -23.11 21.09 13.15
CA LYS A 103 -22.25 22.18 13.63
C LYS A 103 -20.98 21.66 14.31
N ASN A 104 -21.10 20.59 15.10
CA ASN A 104 -19.94 19.98 15.75
C ASN A 104 -19.00 19.29 14.76
N ARG A 105 -19.50 18.66 13.69
CA ARG A 105 -18.67 18.16 12.58
C ARG A 105 -17.91 19.31 11.90
N ASN A 106 -18.60 20.42 11.61
CA ASN A 106 -17.96 21.57 10.99
C ASN A 106 -16.89 22.20 11.91
N LEU A 107 -17.13 22.24 13.22
CA LEU A 107 -16.11 22.66 14.18
C LEU A 107 -14.89 21.75 14.11
N LEU A 108 -15.07 20.42 14.16
CA LEU A 108 -13.96 19.45 14.07
C LEU A 108 -13.21 19.57 12.74
N LYS A 109 -13.95 19.64 11.62
CA LYS A 109 -13.33 19.81 10.30
C LYS A 109 -12.45 21.06 10.26
N ASN A 110 -12.98 22.23 10.64
CA ASN A 110 -12.25 23.49 10.60
C ASN A 110 -11.10 23.51 11.61
N PHE A 111 -11.27 22.88 12.77
CA PHE A 111 -10.19 22.70 13.74
C PHE A 111 -9.04 21.86 13.11
N PHE A 112 -9.32 20.71 12.53
CA PHE A 112 -8.30 19.87 11.90
C PHE A 112 -7.57 20.59 10.76
N LEU A 113 -8.30 21.29 9.88
CA LEU A 113 -7.72 22.10 8.80
C LEU A 113 -6.82 23.23 9.33
N SER A 114 -7.16 23.79 10.48
CA SER A 114 -6.39 24.84 11.13
C SER A 114 -5.17 24.27 11.90
N CYS A 115 -5.35 23.19 12.64
CA CYS A 115 -4.29 22.66 13.51
C CYS A 115 -3.09 22.11 12.72
N VAL A 116 -3.29 21.57 11.50
CA VAL A 116 -2.17 21.10 10.66
C VAL A 116 -1.20 22.19 10.24
N GLN A 117 -1.61 23.47 10.31
CA GLN A 117 -0.77 24.63 10.00
C GLN A 117 0.24 24.93 11.11
N VAL A 118 -0.04 24.50 12.34
CA VAL A 118 0.82 24.69 13.52
C VAL A 118 1.36 23.35 14.08
N LEU A 119 1.08 22.23 13.42
CA LEU A 119 1.51 20.90 13.81
C LEU A 119 2.86 20.56 13.16
N SER A 120 3.81 20.00 13.92
CA SER A 120 5.05 19.46 13.39
C SER A 120 4.81 18.28 12.43
N GLU A 121 5.81 17.88 11.64
CA GLU A 121 5.64 16.79 10.67
C GLU A 121 5.29 15.47 11.34
N ASP A 122 5.97 15.12 12.43
CA ASP A 122 5.70 13.92 13.22
C ASP A 122 4.74 14.18 14.39
N GLY A 123 4.01 15.31 14.35
CA GLY A 123 3.14 15.74 15.43
C GLY A 123 1.83 14.96 15.51
N GLU A 124 1.23 14.98 16.71
CA GLU A 124 -0.04 14.30 17.00
C GLU A 124 -1.15 15.33 17.31
N VAL A 125 -2.35 15.06 16.84
CA VAL A 125 -3.56 15.79 17.25
C VAL A 125 -4.41 14.91 18.14
N HIS A 126 -4.65 15.34 19.37
CA HIS A 126 -5.41 14.62 20.38
C HIS A 126 -6.80 15.26 20.54
N VAL A 127 -7.87 14.48 20.32
CA VAL A 127 -9.25 14.95 20.49
C VAL A 127 -9.98 14.06 21.50
N GLY A 128 -10.29 14.61 22.65
CA GLY A 128 -11.15 13.96 23.65
C GLY A 128 -12.63 14.14 23.26
N LEU A 129 -13.40 13.03 23.22
CA LEU A 129 -14.85 13.06 22.97
C LEU A 129 -15.58 12.22 24.01
N CYS A 130 -16.84 12.60 24.30
CA CYS A 130 -17.70 11.72 25.07
C CYS A 130 -17.96 10.42 24.29
N ASN A 131 -17.99 9.30 24.98
CA ASN A 131 -18.24 8.01 24.39
C ASN A 131 -19.55 8.00 23.58
N GLY A 132 -19.53 7.43 22.38
CA GLY A 132 -20.64 7.44 21.42
C GLY A 132 -20.70 8.69 20.54
N GLN A 133 -19.77 9.65 20.62
CA GLN A 133 -19.75 10.83 19.77
C GLN A 133 -18.84 10.66 18.54
N GLY A 134 -17.73 9.94 18.67
CA GLY A 134 -16.68 9.83 17.64
C GLY A 134 -17.19 9.25 16.32
N GLY A 135 -18.06 8.26 16.37
CA GLY A 135 -18.52 7.51 15.21
C GLY A 135 -17.53 6.44 14.79
N THR A 136 -16.74 5.95 15.71
CA THR A 136 -15.77 4.86 15.51
C THR A 136 -16.30 3.56 16.12
N PRO A 137 -15.80 2.39 15.70
CA PRO A 137 -16.12 1.12 16.34
C PRO A 137 -15.73 1.02 17.82
N ALA A 138 -14.85 1.92 18.30
CA ALA A 138 -14.48 2.00 19.72
C ALA A 138 -15.55 2.62 20.60
N ASP A 139 -16.54 3.30 20.03
CA ASP A 139 -17.64 3.93 20.78
C ASP A 139 -18.61 2.89 21.35
N HIS A 140 -18.98 3.06 22.63
CA HIS A 140 -20.01 2.25 23.31
C HIS A 140 -20.95 3.13 24.14
N PRO A 141 -22.26 3.24 23.80
CA PRO A 141 -22.91 2.59 22.67
C PRO A 141 -22.53 3.22 21.32
N GLN A 142 -22.47 2.41 20.29
CA GLN A 142 -22.31 2.89 18.93
C GLN A 142 -23.57 3.67 18.51
N ARG A 143 -23.37 4.83 17.90
CA ARG A 143 -24.43 5.56 17.22
C ARG A 143 -24.38 5.25 15.73
N GLU A 144 -25.52 5.37 15.07
CA GLU A 144 -25.55 5.36 13.62
C GLU A 144 -24.61 6.45 13.07
N TRP A 145 -23.92 6.16 12.00
CA TRP A 145 -22.87 7.02 11.44
C TRP A 145 -23.35 8.48 11.22
N HIS A 146 -24.57 8.64 10.69
CA HIS A 146 -25.15 9.97 10.45
C HIS A 146 -25.52 10.73 11.76
N ASN A 147 -25.57 10.07 12.90
CA ASN A 147 -25.82 10.67 14.21
C ASN A 147 -24.53 10.85 15.05
N SER A 148 -23.38 10.45 14.52
CA SER A 148 -22.07 10.64 15.14
C SER A 148 -21.38 11.91 14.64
N TRP A 149 -20.27 12.30 15.25
CA TRP A 149 -19.48 13.45 14.80
C TRP A 149 -18.49 13.12 13.70
N GLN A 150 -18.38 11.83 13.33
CA GLN A 150 -17.55 11.37 12.22
C GLN A 150 -16.09 11.86 12.34
N VAL A 151 -15.49 11.71 13.52
CA VAL A 151 -14.22 12.34 13.84
C VAL A 151 -13.09 11.94 12.88
N ALA A 152 -13.04 10.67 12.47
CA ALA A 152 -12.05 10.18 11.49
C ALA A 152 -12.26 10.83 10.11
N ALA A 153 -13.52 10.94 9.63
CA ALA A 153 -13.83 11.57 8.36
C ALA A 153 -13.51 13.07 8.36
N MET A 154 -13.78 13.77 9.49
CA MET A 154 -13.44 15.20 9.62
C MET A 154 -11.93 15.43 9.63
N ALA A 155 -11.16 14.55 10.27
CA ALA A 155 -9.70 14.60 10.28
C ALA A 155 -9.08 14.30 8.90
N ALA A 156 -9.69 13.38 8.13
CA ALA A 156 -9.25 13.05 6.78
C ALA A 156 -9.30 14.23 5.80
N GLU A 157 -10.20 15.18 6.01
CA GLU A 157 -10.25 16.44 5.21
C GLU A 157 -8.98 17.30 5.40
N ALA A 158 -8.27 17.12 6.51
CA ALA A 158 -6.99 17.78 6.80
C ALA A 158 -5.78 16.83 6.59
N HIS A 159 -5.93 15.74 5.84
CA HIS A 159 -4.90 14.73 5.60
C HIS A 159 -4.36 14.07 6.87
N LEU A 160 -5.19 13.92 7.89
CA LEU A 160 -4.88 13.22 9.13
C LEU A 160 -5.56 11.84 9.15
N ILE A 161 -4.85 10.82 9.66
CA ILE A 161 -5.37 9.48 9.92
C ILE A 161 -5.55 9.26 11.42
N LEU A 162 -6.57 8.49 11.79
CA LEU A 162 -6.77 8.06 13.16
C LEU A 162 -5.78 6.95 13.48
N SER A 163 -4.81 7.22 14.35
CA SER A 163 -3.70 6.30 14.68
C SER A 163 -3.96 5.49 15.96
N ASP A 164 -4.73 6.05 16.89
CA ASP A 164 -5.03 5.40 18.15
C ASP A 164 -6.37 5.89 18.72
N VAL A 165 -7.07 5.00 19.44
CA VAL A 165 -8.26 5.34 20.23
C VAL A 165 -8.14 4.65 21.59
N ARG A 166 -8.11 5.43 22.66
CA ARG A 166 -7.97 4.92 24.01
C ARG A 166 -8.90 5.63 24.99
N PRO A 167 -9.18 5.05 26.16
CA PRO A 167 -9.92 5.73 27.21
C PRO A 167 -9.28 7.08 27.59
N PHE A 168 -10.10 8.09 27.78
CA PHE A 168 -9.64 9.35 28.32
C PHE A 168 -9.39 9.18 29.84
N GLU A 169 -8.12 9.16 30.24
CA GLU A 169 -7.67 8.90 31.61
C GLU A 169 -7.87 10.15 32.49
N SER A 170 -9.12 10.51 32.77
CA SER A 170 -9.48 11.70 33.57
C SER A 170 -8.83 11.70 34.98
N GLU A 171 -8.59 10.52 35.53
CA GLU A 171 -7.98 10.35 36.87
C GLU A 171 -6.53 10.85 36.96
N LYS A 172 -5.83 10.88 35.82
CA LYS A 172 -4.47 11.45 35.73
C LYS A 172 -4.47 12.96 35.93
N TYR A 173 -5.58 13.62 35.62
CA TYR A 173 -5.74 15.09 35.67
C TYR A 173 -6.58 15.50 36.89
N ARG A 174 -6.01 15.40 38.08
CA ARG A 174 -6.72 15.50 39.39
C ARG A 174 -7.55 16.76 39.57
N SER A 175 -7.10 17.89 39.04
CA SER A 175 -7.81 19.20 39.13
C SER A 175 -8.73 19.46 37.95
N TYR A 176 -8.78 18.55 36.96
CA TYR A 176 -9.60 18.79 35.77
C TYR A 176 -11.09 18.81 36.08
N LYS A 177 -11.73 19.94 35.80
CA LYS A 177 -13.17 20.13 35.85
C LYS A 177 -13.61 20.56 34.46
N CYS A 178 -14.33 19.70 33.75
CA CYS A 178 -14.91 20.08 32.47
C CYS A 178 -16.00 21.15 32.67
N THR A 179 -15.99 22.16 31.82
CA THR A 179 -16.91 23.28 31.84
C THR A 179 -17.67 23.40 30.52
N GLY A 180 -18.72 24.18 30.48
CA GLY A 180 -19.39 24.57 29.21
C GLY A 180 -20.48 23.64 28.73
N TYR A 181 -20.98 22.67 29.52
CA TYR A 181 -22.15 21.87 29.13
C TYR A 181 -23.35 22.80 28.82
N ARG A 182 -23.78 22.79 27.56
CA ARG A 182 -24.85 23.68 27.03
C ARG A 182 -24.60 25.15 27.28
N SER A 183 -23.37 25.62 27.23
CA SER A 183 -22.94 26.97 27.57
C SER A 183 -23.33 27.41 29.02
N GLN A 184 -23.35 26.50 29.94
CA GLN A 184 -23.50 26.71 31.37
C GLN A 184 -22.29 26.17 32.08
N ASP A 185 -21.94 26.69 33.25
CA ASP A 185 -20.83 26.19 34.11
C ASP A 185 -21.17 24.84 34.76
N LYS A 186 -21.75 23.96 33.98
CA LYS A 186 -22.06 22.57 34.38
C LYS A 186 -21.06 21.62 33.76
N GLY A 187 -20.55 20.72 34.58
CA GLY A 187 -19.74 19.59 34.14
C GLY A 187 -20.57 18.60 33.30
N PHE A 188 -19.85 17.80 32.53
CA PHE A 188 -20.40 16.66 31.81
C PHE A 188 -19.51 15.42 32.10
N HIS A 189 -20.02 14.23 31.77
CA HIS A 189 -19.32 12.98 32.11
C HIS A 189 -18.12 12.76 31.18
N VAL A 190 -16.91 12.97 31.69
CA VAL A 190 -15.63 12.71 30.98
C VAL A 190 -15.06 11.33 31.29
N GLU A 191 -15.54 10.67 32.37
CA GLU A 191 -15.03 9.42 32.94
C GLU A 191 -15.01 8.24 31.94
N LYS A 192 -15.93 8.28 30.96
CA LYS A 192 -15.99 7.29 29.87
C LYS A 192 -15.63 7.88 28.51
N GLY A 193 -14.97 9.03 28.50
CA GLY A 193 -14.54 9.69 27.28
C GLY A 193 -13.49 8.85 26.56
N LEU A 194 -13.40 9.05 25.24
CA LEU A 194 -12.39 8.46 24.40
C LEU A 194 -11.45 9.55 23.90
N LEU A 195 -10.15 9.26 23.95
CA LEU A 195 -9.09 10.05 23.34
C LEU A 195 -8.78 9.49 21.96
N HIS A 196 -8.99 10.30 20.92
CA HIS A 196 -8.66 9.98 19.55
C HIS A 196 -7.35 10.65 19.18
N VAL A 197 -6.37 9.89 18.72
CA VAL A 197 -5.05 10.37 18.33
C VAL A 197 -4.94 10.32 16.82
N PHE A 198 -4.55 11.44 16.23
CA PHE A 198 -4.40 11.59 14.78
C PHE A 198 -2.96 11.94 14.44
N THR A 199 -2.48 11.40 13.35
CA THR A 199 -1.16 11.69 12.77
C THR A 199 -1.30 12.04 11.30
N ARG A 200 -0.27 12.71 10.73
CA ARG A 200 -0.27 13.03 9.30
C ARG A 200 -0.28 11.77 8.44
N SER A 201 -1.01 11.83 7.37
CA SER A 201 -0.98 10.86 6.27
C SER A 201 -0.05 11.34 5.18
N LEU A 202 0.59 10.42 4.48
CA LEU A 202 1.28 10.75 3.24
C LEU A 202 0.29 11.29 2.20
N PRO A 203 0.73 12.21 1.33
CA PRO A 203 -0.09 12.67 0.21
C PRO A 203 -0.26 11.56 -0.83
N TYR A 204 -1.32 11.65 -1.64
CA TYR A 204 -1.49 10.80 -2.80
C TYR A 204 -0.49 11.20 -3.89
N THR A 205 0.26 10.23 -4.40
CA THR A 205 1.20 10.42 -5.51
C THR A 205 0.47 10.20 -6.82
N PRO A 206 0.54 11.12 -7.79
CA PRO A 206 -0.03 10.92 -9.11
C PRO A 206 0.58 9.69 -9.80
N ALA A 207 -0.23 8.91 -10.50
CA ALA A 207 0.25 7.85 -11.37
C ALA A 207 1.10 8.45 -12.49
N GLN A 208 2.29 7.88 -12.71
CA GLN A 208 3.25 8.35 -13.71
C GLN A 208 3.49 7.24 -14.73
N VAL A 209 3.64 7.61 -15.99
CA VAL A 209 4.12 6.68 -17.01
C VAL A 209 5.63 6.51 -16.80
N LEU A 210 6.06 5.31 -16.44
CA LEU A 210 7.46 4.99 -16.23
C LEU A 210 8.04 4.37 -17.49
N LYS A 211 9.16 4.91 -17.97
CA LYS A 211 9.97 4.30 -19.05
C LYS A 211 10.93 3.30 -18.43
N VAL A 212 10.96 2.10 -18.95
CA VAL A 212 11.88 1.03 -18.54
C VAL A 212 12.75 0.64 -19.72
N GLU A 213 14.03 0.40 -19.44
CA GLU A 213 14.98 -0.20 -20.38
C GLU A 213 15.48 -1.51 -19.79
N GLU A 214 15.37 -2.59 -20.54
CA GLU A 214 15.87 -3.89 -20.12
C GLU A 214 16.37 -4.74 -21.30
N ALA A 215 17.17 -5.76 -21.00
CA ALA A 215 17.67 -6.72 -21.99
C ALA A 215 16.70 -7.90 -22.12
N VAL A 216 16.09 -8.07 -23.28
CA VAL A 216 15.21 -9.19 -23.61
C VAL A 216 15.82 -9.98 -24.78
N GLU A 217 16.13 -11.25 -24.57
CA GLU A 217 16.74 -12.15 -25.57
C GLU A 217 18.06 -11.66 -26.21
N GLY A 218 18.76 -10.73 -25.54
CA GLY A 218 20.03 -10.14 -26.03
C GLY A 218 19.84 -8.72 -26.60
N ASP A 219 18.62 -8.31 -26.90
CA ASP A 219 18.32 -6.97 -27.38
C ASP A 219 17.95 -6.03 -26.24
N ARG A 220 18.42 -4.79 -26.30
CA ARG A 220 17.98 -3.73 -25.40
C ARG A 220 16.67 -3.12 -25.93
N VAL A 221 15.63 -3.23 -25.13
CA VAL A 221 14.28 -2.73 -25.45
C VAL A 221 13.84 -1.65 -24.48
N GLN A 222 13.17 -0.64 -24.98
CA GLN A 222 12.57 0.44 -24.18
C GLN A 222 11.06 0.41 -24.33
N TYR A 223 10.35 0.59 -23.24
CA TYR A 223 8.90 0.57 -23.21
C TYR A 223 8.33 1.34 -22.03
N ASN A 224 7.05 1.66 -22.10
CA ASN A 224 6.32 2.33 -21.03
C ASN A 224 5.56 1.32 -20.18
N ILE A 225 5.67 1.44 -18.84
CA ILE A 225 4.81 0.72 -17.89
C ILE A 225 3.45 1.42 -17.87
N PRO A 226 2.32 0.67 -17.90
CA PRO A 226 0.99 1.25 -17.68
C PRO A 226 0.93 2.08 -16.40
N ALA A 227 0.32 3.27 -16.46
CA ALA A 227 0.30 4.21 -15.33
C ALA A 227 -0.30 3.59 -14.04
N GLU A 228 -1.31 2.73 -14.17
CA GLU A 228 -1.90 1.99 -13.05
C GLU A 228 -0.92 1.06 -12.30
N LEU A 229 0.19 0.67 -12.95
CA LEU A 229 1.21 -0.21 -12.39
C LEU A 229 2.43 0.53 -11.84
N SER A 230 2.51 1.85 -12.02
CA SER A 230 3.69 2.65 -11.65
C SER A 230 4.11 2.48 -10.18
N ASN A 231 3.15 2.35 -9.28
CA ASN A 231 3.40 2.19 -7.84
C ASN A 231 3.89 0.79 -7.44
N TYR A 232 3.88 -0.18 -8.36
CA TYR A 232 4.29 -1.56 -8.10
C TYR A 232 5.70 -1.87 -8.59
N ILE A 233 6.29 -1.02 -9.41
CA ILE A 233 7.62 -1.23 -9.99
C ILE A 233 8.70 -0.75 -9.00
N ASN A 234 9.86 -1.43 -9.01
CA ASN A 234 11.09 -1.04 -8.28
C ASN A 234 10.93 -0.89 -6.75
N ARG A 235 10.10 -1.72 -6.15
CA ARG A 235 9.85 -1.66 -4.70
C ARG A 235 10.86 -2.46 -3.86
N GLY A 236 11.67 -3.32 -4.46
CA GLY A 236 12.76 -4.05 -3.79
C GLY A 236 12.33 -4.94 -2.62
N PHE A 237 11.08 -5.44 -2.59
CA PHE A 237 10.56 -6.21 -1.46
C PHE A 237 11.37 -7.47 -1.15
N LEU A 238 11.91 -8.12 -2.19
CA LEU A 238 12.68 -9.37 -2.09
C LEU A 238 14.19 -9.15 -1.94
N CYS A 239 14.66 -7.91 -1.84
CA CYS A 239 16.08 -7.61 -1.66
C CYS A 239 16.66 -8.28 -0.39
N SER A 240 17.94 -8.64 -0.42
CA SER A 240 18.64 -9.18 0.73
C SER A 240 18.59 -8.21 1.91
N GLY A 241 18.21 -8.73 3.10
CA GLY A 241 18.07 -7.91 4.32
C GLY A 241 16.79 -7.08 4.41
N SER A 242 15.87 -7.18 3.44
CA SER A 242 14.56 -6.53 3.51
C SER A 242 13.74 -7.12 4.66
N VAL A 243 13.14 -6.25 5.47
CA VAL A 243 12.16 -6.62 6.53
C VAL A 243 10.73 -6.63 6.01
N HIS A 244 10.54 -6.48 4.71
CA HIS A 244 9.21 -6.47 4.09
C HIS A 244 8.50 -7.83 4.29
N PRO A 245 7.20 -7.88 4.64
CA PRO A 245 6.49 -9.14 4.95
C PRO A 245 6.52 -10.15 3.80
N VAL A 246 6.54 -9.72 2.54
CA VAL A 246 6.70 -10.60 1.37
C VAL A 246 8.05 -11.35 1.42
N ARG A 247 9.15 -10.67 1.79
CA ARG A 247 10.45 -11.30 1.99
C ARG A 247 10.45 -12.25 3.17
N LEU A 248 9.87 -11.84 4.29
CA LEU A 248 9.78 -12.68 5.49
C LEU A 248 9.02 -13.99 5.23
N VAL A 249 7.96 -13.94 4.41
CA VAL A 249 7.22 -15.13 3.97
C VAL A 249 8.09 -16.02 3.07
N GLN A 250 8.79 -15.43 2.10
CA GLN A 250 9.72 -16.20 1.27
C GLN A 250 10.75 -16.94 2.13
N ASP A 251 11.41 -16.24 3.06
CA ASP A 251 12.44 -16.84 3.92
C ASP A 251 11.85 -17.94 4.83
N PHE A 252 10.65 -17.74 5.36
CA PHE A 252 9.91 -18.73 6.14
C PHE A 252 9.64 -20.01 5.32
N LEU A 253 9.16 -19.87 4.09
CA LEU A 253 8.86 -21.01 3.21
C LEU A 253 10.12 -21.74 2.79
N LEU A 254 11.16 -21.02 2.36
CA LEU A 254 12.43 -21.61 1.95
C LEU A 254 13.10 -22.35 3.11
N LYS A 255 13.12 -21.79 4.31
CA LYS A 255 13.62 -22.44 5.51
C LYS A 255 12.82 -23.71 5.83
N GLY A 256 11.51 -23.65 5.77
CA GLY A 256 10.64 -24.81 6.01
C GLY A 256 10.86 -25.94 5.00
N LEU A 257 11.06 -25.60 3.73
CA LEU A 257 11.36 -26.60 2.67
C LEU A 257 12.77 -27.16 2.80
N ALA A 258 13.74 -26.33 3.20
CA ALA A 258 15.14 -26.74 3.35
C ALA A 258 15.37 -27.79 4.45
N GLU A 259 14.39 -28.03 5.32
CA GLU A 259 14.45 -29.14 6.29
C GLU A 259 14.39 -30.53 5.64
N LYS A 260 13.82 -30.64 4.42
CA LYS A 260 13.66 -31.91 3.70
C LYS A 260 14.38 -31.98 2.37
N TRP A 261 14.59 -30.86 1.69
CA TRP A 261 15.18 -30.78 0.36
C TRP A 261 16.32 -29.78 0.30
N SER A 262 17.27 -29.97 -0.60
CA SER A 262 18.23 -28.92 -0.93
C SER A 262 17.51 -27.86 -1.77
N VAL A 263 17.53 -26.58 -1.36
CA VAL A 263 16.89 -25.48 -2.09
C VAL A 263 17.97 -24.53 -2.59
N SER A 264 17.97 -24.24 -3.89
CA SER A 264 18.89 -23.30 -4.54
C SER A 264 18.09 -22.21 -5.27
N MET A 265 18.27 -20.96 -4.87
CA MET A 265 17.62 -19.81 -5.51
C MET A 265 18.55 -19.19 -6.56
N THR A 266 17.99 -18.76 -7.70
CA THR A 266 18.76 -17.99 -8.68
C THR A 266 19.06 -16.58 -8.18
N THR A 267 20.21 -16.06 -8.57
CA THR A 267 20.63 -14.66 -8.36
C THR A 267 20.58 -13.85 -9.67
N GLU A 268 20.19 -14.50 -10.80
CA GLU A 268 20.12 -13.81 -12.09
C GLU A 268 18.97 -12.79 -12.10
N THR A 269 19.23 -11.63 -12.68
CA THR A 269 18.21 -10.61 -12.96
C THR A 269 17.30 -11.09 -14.08
N ILE A 270 16.01 -10.94 -13.91
CA ILE A 270 15.01 -11.49 -14.80
C ILE A 270 14.16 -10.35 -15.37
N PRO A 271 14.09 -10.20 -16.69
CA PRO A 271 13.33 -9.13 -17.33
C PRO A 271 11.83 -9.22 -17.02
N PHE A 272 11.14 -8.09 -16.97
CA PHE A 272 9.69 -8.03 -16.82
C PHE A 272 8.97 -8.44 -18.09
N LEU A 273 9.59 -8.23 -19.28
CA LEU A 273 8.99 -8.57 -20.56
C LEU A 273 9.18 -10.05 -20.92
N LEU A 274 8.13 -10.56 -21.56
CA LEU A 274 8.13 -11.83 -22.29
C LEU A 274 7.74 -11.59 -23.75
N THR A 275 8.29 -12.42 -24.64
CA THR A 275 7.81 -12.52 -26.03
C THR A 275 6.61 -13.47 -26.11
N THR A 276 5.81 -13.34 -27.18
CA THR A 276 4.70 -14.27 -27.45
C THR A 276 5.14 -15.73 -27.53
N LYS A 277 6.34 -16.00 -28.07
CA LYS A 277 6.93 -17.36 -28.13
C LYS A 277 7.15 -17.96 -26.75
N GLN A 278 7.60 -17.15 -25.79
CA GLN A 278 7.81 -17.59 -24.41
C GLN A 278 6.48 -17.86 -23.67
N LEU A 279 5.39 -17.19 -24.03
CA LEU A 279 4.08 -17.45 -23.45
C LEU A 279 3.54 -18.83 -23.82
N GLN A 280 3.81 -19.30 -25.04
CA GLN A 280 3.33 -20.62 -25.50
C GLN A 280 3.86 -21.79 -24.66
N THR A 281 4.95 -21.59 -23.91
CA THR A 281 5.47 -22.58 -22.96
C THR A 281 4.67 -22.63 -21.65
N CYS A 282 3.77 -21.66 -21.40
CA CYS A 282 2.96 -21.54 -20.19
C CYS A 282 1.50 -21.89 -20.52
N CYS A 283 1.20 -23.17 -20.64
CA CYS A 283 -0.06 -23.70 -21.18
C CYS A 283 -1.38 -23.25 -20.51
N ASP A 284 -1.35 -22.60 -19.32
CA ASP A 284 -2.53 -22.26 -18.52
C ASP A 284 -2.79 -20.76 -18.35
N ILE A 285 -2.06 -19.90 -19.08
CA ILE A 285 -2.24 -18.44 -18.92
C ILE A 285 -3.16 -17.93 -20.02
N ASP A 286 -4.35 -17.51 -19.63
CA ASP A 286 -5.27 -16.79 -20.49
C ASP A 286 -4.64 -15.44 -20.92
N SER A 287 -4.38 -15.31 -22.21
CA SER A 287 -3.79 -14.10 -22.82
C SER A 287 -4.60 -12.84 -22.53
N THR A 288 -5.88 -12.97 -22.24
CA THR A 288 -6.76 -11.87 -21.86
C THR A 288 -6.41 -11.27 -20.49
N HIS A 289 -5.65 -11.98 -19.66
CA HIS A 289 -5.14 -11.49 -18.35
C HIS A 289 -3.72 -10.93 -18.43
N CYS A 290 -3.15 -10.77 -19.65
CA CYS A 290 -1.82 -10.21 -19.84
C CYS A 290 -1.88 -8.69 -20.06
N TYR A 291 -0.84 -7.99 -19.64
CA TYR A 291 -0.58 -6.62 -20.03
C TYR A 291 0.30 -6.63 -21.27
N TRP A 292 -0.27 -6.29 -22.41
CA TRP A 292 0.43 -6.17 -23.68
C TRP A 292 1.19 -4.84 -23.75
N ILE A 293 2.43 -4.89 -24.23
CA ILE A 293 3.35 -3.76 -24.24
C ILE A 293 3.81 -3.47 -25.68
N HIS A 294 3.74 -2.21 -26.06
CA HIS A 294 4.33 -1.70 -27.30
C HIS A 294 5.72 -1.13 -27.00
N LEU A 295 6.72 -1.56 -27.78
CA LEU A 295 8.07 -1.01 -27.66
C LEU A 295 8.11 0.42 -28.21
N LEU A 296 8.91 1.26 -27.57
CA LEU A 296 9.24 2.58 -28.08
C LEU A 296 10.19 2.41 -29.29
N GLN A 297 9.83 2.99 -30.43
CA GLN A 297 10.74 3.01 -31.59
C GLN A 297 11.99 3.79 -31.20
N LYS A 298 13.18 3.25 -31.54
CA LYS A 298 14.43 4.01 -31.46
C LYS A 298 14.30 5.15 -32.44
N ASP A 299 14.10 6.37 -31.99
CA ASP A 299 14.28 7.55 -32.81
C ASP A 299 15.72 7.53 -33.34
N LEU A 300 15.89 7.40 -34.61
CA LEU A 300 17.13 7.68 -35.33
C LEU A 300 17.46 9.14 -35.04
N ILE A 301 18.34 9.36 -34.05
CA ILE A 301 18.84 10.68 -33.70
C ILE A 301 19.61 11.17 -34.92
N SER A 302 18.95 11.94 -35.78
CA SER A 302 19.62 12.84 -36.71
C SER A 302 20.03 14.05 -35.87
N ASP A 303 21.34 14.26 -35.76
CA ASP A 303 21.95 15.46 -35.20
C ASP A 303 21.36 16.73 -35.83
N THR A 304 20.40 17.35 -35.17
CA THR A 304 20.08 18.75 -35.37
C THR A 304 19.80 19.40 -34.03
N ASN A 305 20.75 20.20 -33.60
CA ASN A 305 20.68 21.11 -32.47
C ASN A 305 19.49 22.07 -32.60
N THR A 306 18.44 21.89 -31.81
CA THR A 306 17.56 23.00 -31.43
C THR A 306 17.04 22.75 -30.02
N SER A 307 17.39 23.67 -29.14
CA SER A 307 16.98 23.75 -27.74
C SER A 307 15.49 24.03 -27.62
N THR A 308 14.72 23.10 -27.05
CA THR A 308 13.40 23.40 -26.48
C THR A 308 13.14 22.47 -25.30
N ASP A 309 12.63 23.05 -24.24
CA ASP A 309 12.18 22.58 -22.95
C ASP A 309 12.17 21.05 -22.70
N LYS A 310 13.07 20.61 -21.82
CA LYS A 310 13.15 19.24 -21.31
C LYS A 310 12.08 19.01 -20.24
N GLU A 311 11.00 18.35 -20.60
CA GLU A 311 10.29 17.50 -19.65
C GLU A 311 11.29 16.45 -19.13
N LYS A 312 11.50 16.39 -17.80
CA LYS A 312 12.36 15.39 -17.19
C LYS A 312 11.65 14.03 -17.22
N ASP A 313 11.86 13.29 -18.30
CA ASP A 313 11.53 11.86 -18.35
C ASP A 313 12.44 11.11 -17.35
N CYS A 314 11.86 10.48 -16.35
CA CYS A 314 12.60 9.65 -15.41
C CYS A 314 12.88 8.30 -16.06
N LEU A 315 14.11 8.07 -16.52
CA LEU A 315 14.57 6.78 -17.06
C LEU A 315 15.06 5.91 -15.89
N ILE A 316 14.50 4.71 -15.78
CA ILE A 316 14.86 3.76 -14.74
C ILE A 316 15.73 2.67 -15.35
N PHE A 317 16.98 2.57 -14.88
CA PHE A 317 17.89 1.49 -15.23
C PHE A 317 17.84 0.42 -14.14
N LEU A 318 17.65 -0.84 -14.53
CA LEU A 318 17.75 -1.98 -13.63
C LEU A 318 19.17 -2.54 -13.72
N ASP A 319 19.95 -2.43 -12.63
CA ASP A 319 21.25 -3.07 -12.54
C ASP A 319 21.12 -4.56 -12.20
N SER A 320 22.23 -5.29 -12.28
CA SER A 320 22.30 -6.73 -12.01
C SER A 320 21.97 -7.14 -10.56
N GLN A 321 21.71 -6.16 -9.67
CA GLN A 321 21.38 -6.41 -8.26
C GLN A 321 20.01 -5.85 -7.85
N GLY A 322 19.22 -5.30 -8.78
CA GLY A 322 17.90 -4.72 -8.48
C GLY A 322 17.97 -3.45 -7.62
N ARG A 323 19.09 -2.73 -7.62
CA ARG A 323 19.25 -1.44 -6.96
C ARG A 323 19.00 -0.32 -7.96
N THR A 324 18.23 0.64 -7.54
CA THR A 324 18.00 1.89 -8.29
C THR A 324 19.11 2.88 -7.93
N ASP A 325 19.97 3.23 -8.88
CA ASP A 325 20.79 4.43 -8.78
C ASP A 325 19.94 5.62 -9.21
N THR A 326 19.23 6.20 -8.26
CA THR A 326 18.68 7.54 -8.40
C THR A 326 19.78 8.53 -8.05
N GLN A 327 20.31 9.22 -9.03
CA GLN A 327 21.07 10.45 -8.78
C GLN A 327 20.10 11.54 -8.34
N ASP A 328 19.79 11.57 -7.05
CA ASP A 328 19.12 12.70 -6.41
C ASP A 328 20.12 13.84 -6.16
N SER A 329 20.08 14.82 -7.03
CA SER A 329 20.59 16.16 -6.71
C SER A 329 19.43 16.96 -6.07
N LEU A 330 19.28 16.84 -4.77
CA LEU A 330 18.40 17.70 -3.97
C LEU A 330 18.99 19.12 -3.91
N SER A 331 18.47 20.03 -4.73
CA SER A 331 18.54 21.45 -4.49
C SER A 331 17.15 21.95 -4.11
N ALA A 332 16.97 22.24 -2.84
CA ALA A 332 15.76 22.88 -2.32
C ALA A 332 15.63 24.29 -2.90
N THR A 333 14.62 24.51 -3.71
CA THR A 333 14.18 25.85 -4.09
C THR A 333 12.75 26.07 -3.57
N ARG A 334 12.66 27.00 -2.60
CA ARG A 334 11.42 27.62 -2.15
C ARG A 334 10.67 28.18 -3.33
N VAL A 335 9.42 27.75 -3.53
CA VAL A 335 8.49 28.41 -4.45
C VAL A 335 7.48 29.20 -3.65
N THR A 336 7.59 30.51 -3.75
CA THR A 336 6.60 31.48 -3.31
C THR A 336 5.40 31.44 -4.24
N SER A 337 4.21 31.45 -3.67
CA SER A 337 2.96 31.64 -4.35
C SER A 337 2.92 33.00 -5.02
N ASP A 338 2.56 33.07 -6.31
CA ASP A 338 1.62 34.03 -6.86
C ASP A 338 1.41 33.85 -8.37
N LYS A 339 0.13 34.03 -8.71
CA LYS A 339 -0.44 34.25 -10.04
C LYS A 339 -1.04 33.07 -10.79
N VAL A 340 -2.32 32.90 -10.51
CA VAL A 340 -3.35 32.45 -11.46
C VAL A 340 -3.53 33.53 -12.52
N ASP A 341 -3.25 33.21 -13.80
CA ASP A 341 -4.04 33.75 -14.92
C ASP A 341 -3.77 32.96 -16.23
N ARG A 342 -4.86 32.47 -16.79
CA ARG A 342 -5.20 32.19 -18.18
C ARG A 342 -4.05 31.91 -19.17
N VAL A 343 -3.92 30.65 -19.58
CA VAL A 343 -3.68 30.33 -21.00
C VAL A 343 -4.63 29.24 -21.46
N ARG A 344 -5.52 29.62 -22.35
CA ARG A 344 -6.46 28.77 -23.08
C ARG A 344 -5.76 28.21 -24.34
N SER A 345 -5.95 26.90 -24.56
CA SER A 345 -5.94 26.26 -25.89
C SER A 345 -4.71 26.37 -26.78
N LYS A 346 -3.93 25.28 -26.82
CA LYS A 346 -3.40 24.64 -28.06
C LYS A 346 -2.54 23.46 -27.62
N GLY A 347 -2.99 22.24 -27.88
CA GLY A 347 -2.25 21.00 -27.56
C GLY A 347 -3.09 19.72 -27.63
N ALA A 348 -4.13 19.70 -28.45
CA ALA A 348 -5.04 18.55 -28.52
C ALA A 348 -4.89 17.72 -29.81
N GLU A 349 -3.73 17.70 -30.46
CA GLU A 349 -3.57 16.99 -31.73
C GLU A 349 -2.49 15.91 -31.80
N SER A 350 -1.75 15.64 -30.71
CA SER A 350 -0.66 14.63 -30.76
C SER A 350 -0.92 13.33 -29.99
N LEU A 351 -2.13 13.04 -29.52
CA LEU A 351 -2.45 11.80 -28.79
C LEU A 351 -3.50 10.93 -29.49
N ARG A 352 -3.69 11.08 -30.79
CA ARG A 352 -4.71 10.32 -31.57
C ARG A 352 -4.21 9.01 -32.19
N SER A 353 -3.10 8.41 -31.77
CA SER A 353 -2.61 7.19 -32.44
C SER A 353 -2.06 6.17 -31.47
N ALA A 354 -2.89 5.59 -30.60
CA ALA A 354 -2.45 4.42 -29.85
C ALA A 354 -3.59 3.50 -29.34
N CYS A 355 -4.72 3.38 -30.02
CA CYS A 355 -5.75 2.37 -29.65
C CYS A 355 -6.58 1.96 -30.87
N SER A 356 -5.97 1.28 -31.84
CA SER A 356 -6.71 0.40 -32.75
C SER A 356 -5.88 -0.87 -32.94
N LEU A 357 -6.30 -1.93 -32.27
CA LEU A 357 -5.83 -3.28 -32.52
C LEU A 357 -6.61 -3.83 -33.73
N ASP A 358 -6.17 -3.47 -34.93
CA ASP A 358 -6.36 -4.31 -36.12
C ASP A 358 -5.17 -5.28 -36.10
N VAL A 359 -5.44 -6.53 -35.74
CA VAL A 359 -4.47 -7.63 -35.77
C VAL A 359 -4.34 -8.06 -37.24
N ASP A 360 -3.33 -7.55 -37.92
CA ASP A 360 -2.88 -8.14 -39.18
C ASP A 360 -2.15 -9.47 -38.87
N PRO A 361 -2.55 -10.58 -39.49
CA PRO A 361 -2.01 -11.92 -39.16
C PRO A 361 -0.56 -12.17 -39.64
N GLU A 362 0.12 -11.23 -40.25
CA GLU A 362 1.46 -11.44 -40.87
C GLU A 362 2.62 -10.70 -40.18
N GLY A 363 2.41 -10.13 -38.96
CA GLY A 363 3.42 -9.38 -38.21
C GLY A 363 3.74 -9.92 -36.84
N GLU A 364 3.87 -11.24 -36.65
CA GLU A 364 4.11 -11.86 -35.30
C GLU A 364 5.48 -11.61 -34.65
N SER A 365 6.36 -10.83 -35.23
CA SER A 365 7.72 -10.60 -34.70
C SER A 365 7.82 -9.29 -33.92
N GLY A 366 7.13 -9.14 -32.78
CA GLY A 366 7.32 -7.93 -31.97
C GLY A 366 6.30 -7.64 -30.87
N LEU A 367 5.37 -8.54 -30.58
CA LEU A 367 4.44 -8.37 -29.46
C LEU A 367 5.09 -8.83 -28.17
N TYR A 368 5.18 -7.93 -27.19
CA TYR A 368 5.69 -8.16 -25.87
C TYR A 368 4.58 -8.03 -24.83
N MET A 369 4.77 -8.68 -23.69
CA MET A 369 3.87 -8.54 -22.54
C MET A 369 4.65 -8.50 -21.23
N LEU A 370 4.08 -7.86 -20.22
CA LEU A 370 4.58 -8.00 -18.85
C LEU A 370 4.34 -9.44 -18.38
N ARG A 371 5.36 -10.07 -17.80
CA ARG A 371 5.32 -11.49 -17.41
C ARG A 371 4.18 -11.78 -16.42
N PRO A 372 3.25 -12.68 -16.77
CA PRO A 372 2.16 -13.09 -15.88
C PRO A 372 2.57 -14.21 -14.91
N SER A 373 3.71 -14.85 -15.14
CA SER A 373 4.35 -15.87 -14.30
C SER A 373 5.84 -15.94 -14.58
N LEU A 374 6.60 -16.49 -13.65
CA LEU A 374 8.05 -16.75 -13.78
C LEU A 374 8.37 -18.06 -14.50
N LEU A 375 7.36 -18.85 -14.89
CA LEU A 375 7.58 -20.18 -15.49
C LEU A 375 8.42 -20.14 -16.77
N PRO A 376 8.19 -19.22 -17.74
CA PRO A 376 9.03 -19.17 -18.95
C PRO A 376 10.49 -18.87 -18.66
N GLN A 377 10.77 -17.98 -17.69
CA GLN A 377 12.14 -17.67 -17.30
C GLN A 377 12.79 -18.84 -16.56
N MET A 378 12.03 -19.57 -15.73
CA MET A 378 12.50 -20.79 -15.07
C MET A 378 12.94 -21.84 -16.10
N GLU A 379 12.14 -22.11 -17.12
CA GLU A 379 12.47 -23.03 -18.20
C GLU A 379 13.77 -22.63 -18.92
N LYS A 380 13.90 -21.36 -19.25
CA LYS A 380 15.11 -20.83 -19.90
C LYS A 380 16.36 -21.00 -19.04
N LEU A 381 16.26 -20.72 -17.73
CA LEU A 381 17.37 -20.86 -16.79
C LEU A 381 17.81 -22.34 -16.63
N LEU A 382 16.87 -23.26 -16.57
CA LEU A 382 17.15 -24.69 -16.47
C LEU A 382 17.80 -25.20 -17.74
N THR A 383 17.31 -24.87 -18.92
CA THR A 383 17.93 -25.27 -20.21
C THR A 383 19.36 -24.74 -20.35
N LYS A 384 19.60 -23.47 -19.96
CA LYS A 384 20.94 -22.88 -19.95
C LYS A 384 21.89 -23.65 -19.03
N LYS A 385 21.40 -24.04 -17.85
CA LYS A 385 22.19 -24.81 -16.87
C LYS A 385 22.53 -26.21 -17.39
N GLU A 386 21.60 -26.90 -18.03
CA GLU A 386 21.83 -28.22 -18.66
C GLU A 386 22.84 -28.14 -19.79
N GLN A 387 22.78 -27.11 -20.65
CA GLN A 387 23.74 -26.88 -21.72
C GLN A 387 25.16 -26.65 -21.17
N LEU A 388 25.32 -25.90 -20.08
CA LEU A 388 26.63 -25.68 -19.45
C LEU A 388 27.22 -26.95 -18.87
N ILE A 389 26.42 -27.83 -18.27
CA ILE A 389 26.85 -29.12 -17.75
C ILE A 389 27.29 -30.05 -18.89
N ASN A 390 26.51 -30.13 -19.97
CA ASN A 390 26.80 -30.96 -21.13
C ASN A 390 28.08 -30.50 -21.87
N ASN A 391 28.32 -29.20 -21.97
CA ASN A 391 29.51 -28.62 -22.59
C ASN A 391 30.79 -28.84 -21.72
N ALA A 392 30.65 -28.84 -20.39
CA ALA A 392 31.73 -29.11 -19.47
C ALA A 392 32.14 -30.60 -19.48
N GLY A 393 31.19 -31.52 -19.78
CA GLY A 393 31.46 -32.97 -19.91
C GLY A 393 32.11 -33.35 -21.22
N SER A 394 32.09 -32.52 -22.27
CA SER A 394 32.67 -32.84 -23.59
C SER A 394 34.15 -32.41 -23.78
N HIS A 395 34.76 -31.78 -22.79
CA HIS A 395 36.17 -31.36 -22.82
C HIS A 395 37.08 -32.11 -21.86
N GLY A 396 36.73 -33.36 -21.46
CA GLY A 396 37.46 -34.14 -20.49
C GLY A 396 38.06 -35.43 -21.02
N ASP A 397 38.81 -35.41 -22.17
CA ASP A 397 39.75 -36.46 -22.53
C ASP A 397 41.08 -35.84 -22.98
N ASN A 398 41.94 -35.49 -22.04
CA ASN A 398 43.40 -35.58 -22.12
C ASN A 398 44.05 -35.35 -20.75
N GLU A 399 44.61 -36.43 -20.27
CA GLU A 399 45.76 -36.60 -19.40
C GLU A 399 46.13 -35.56 -18.32
N GLY A 400 46.10 -36.02 -17.09
CA GLY A 400 47.26 -35.84 -16.21
C GLY A 400 47.15 -34.83 -15.08
N ASN A 401 47.00 -35.41 -13.92
CA ASN A 401 47.52 -34.96 -12.62
C ASN A 401 46.53 -34.46 -11.55
N ASN A 402 46.43 -35.37 -10.59
CA ASN A 402 45.91 -35.18 -9.22
C ASN A 402 46.19 -33.82 -8.59
N LYS A 403 45.16 -33.19 -8.10
CA LYS A 403 45.11 -32.62 -6.73
C LYS A 403 43.65 -32.47 -6.28
N SER A 404 43.26 -33.40 -5.42
CA SER A 404 42.05 -33.35 -4.61
C SER A 404 42.10 -32.16 -3.67
N VAL A 405 41.10 -31.30 -3.74
CA VAL A 405 40.75 -30.36 -2.66
C VAL A 405 39.53 -30.94 -1.96
N GLU A 406 39.79 -31.57 -0.82
CA GLU A 406 38.76 -31.99 0.12
C GLU A 406 38.14 -30.75 0.77
N VAL A 407 36.81 -30.61 0.67
CA VAL A 407 36.02 -29.72 1.52
C VAL A 407 35.36 -30.61 2.57
N GLU A 408 35.84 -30.50 3.78
CA GLU A 408 35.28 -31.16 4.97
C GLU A 408 33.84 -30.70 5.20
N GLY A 409 32.89 -31.60 5.05
CA GLY A 409 31.48 -31.44 5.45
C GLY A 409 31.16 -32.45 6.56
N HIS A 410 30.90 -31.96 7.77
CA HIS A 410 30.51 -32.77 8.92
C HIS A 410 29.23 -33.57 8.64
N LYS A 411 29.37 -34.90 8.61
CA LYS A 411 28.27 -35.87 8.71
C LYS A 411 27.72 -35.86 10.15
N LYS A 412 26.42 -35.55 10.28
CA LYS A 412 25.62 -36.00 11.42
C LYS A 412 24.65 -37.08 10.95
N GLU A 413 24.91 -38.30 11.35
CA GLU A 413 23.99 -39.41 11.22
C GLU A 413 22.87 -39.29 12.27
N GLY A 414 21.59 -39.39 11.83
CA GLY A 414 20.41 -39.61 12.67
C GLY A 414 19.44 -40.58 11.98
N PRO A 415 18.82 -41.52 12.67
CA PRO A 415 18.19 -42.67 12.07
C PRO A 415 16.70 -42.40 11.74
N HIS A 416 16.22 -42.82 10.57
CA HIS A 416 15.03 -43.63 10.29
C HIS A 416 14.59 -43.55 8.81
N GLY A 417 14.36 -44.73 8.28
CA GLY A 417 14.04 -45.23 6.99
C GLY A 417 13.08 -44.44 6.10
N GLY A 418 13.46 -44.34 4.82
CA GLY A 418 12.60 -43.91 3.72
C GLY A 418 13.44 -43.32 2.59
N CYS A 419 13.58 -44.07 1.48
CA CYS A 419 14.24 -43.70 0.21
C CYS A 419 15.66 -43.16 0.33
N ASN A 420 16.63 -44.06 0.44
CA ASN A 420 18.05 -43.74 0.47
C ASN A 420 18.55 -43.15 -0.86
N GLY A 421 19.10 -41.91 -0.83
CA GLY A 421 20.24 -41.58 -1.67
C GLY A 421 20.03 -40.54 -2.78
N VAL A 422 18.88 -39.88 -2.97
CA VAL A 422 18.80 -38.76 -3.91
C VAL A 422 18.35 -37.52 -3.12
N THR A 423 19.29 -36.66 -2.78
CA THR A 423 18.99 -35.30 -2.32
C THR A 423 18.39 -34.55 -3.50
N SER A 424 17.05 -34.58 -3.61
CA SER A 424 16.32 -33.86 -4.66
C SER A 424 16.54 -32.37 -4.47
N LEU A 425 17.12 -31.73 -5.47
CA LEU A 425 17.35 -30.29 -5.50
C LEU A 425 16.09 -29.57 -5.98
N LEU A 426 15.60 -28.63 -5.19
CA LEU A 426 14.61 -27.65 -5.62
C LEU A 426 15.34 -26.42 -6.13
N PHE A 427 15.19 -26.12 -7.41
CA PHE A 427 15.68 -24.89 -8.00
C PHE A 427 14.57 -23.83 -7.95
N GLY A 428 14.90 -22.62 -7.47
CA GLY A 428 13.94 -21.58 -7.18
C GLY A 428 14.24 -20.26 -7.87
N ILE A 429 13.16 -19.54 -8.19
CA ILE A 429 13.15 -18.19 -8.71
C ILE A 429 12.01 -17.42 -8.02
N SER A 430 12.22 -16.16 -7.68
CA SER A 430 11.18 -15.29 -7.15
C SER A 430 11.23 -13.92 -7.80
N GLY A 431 10.08 -13.29 -7.95
CA GLY A 431 10.00 -11.97 -8.56
C GLY A 431 8.58 -11.48 -8.77
N LEU A 432 8.49 -10.21 -9.18
CA LEU A 432 7.22 -9.54 -9.47
C LEU A 432 6.61 -10.08 -10.76
N VAL A 433 5.32 -10.37 -10.75
CA VAL A 433 4.51 -10.79 -11.91
C VAL A 433 3.26 -9.92 -12.01
N PHE A 434 2.65 -9.85 -13.20
CA PHE A 434 1.58 -8.91 -13.50
C PHE A 434 0.36 -9.65 -14.06
N LYS A 435 -0.85 -9.26 -13.62
CA LYS A 435 -2.09 -9.80 -14.14
C LYS A 435 -3.11 -8.69 -14.35
N ASN A 436 -3.59 -8.56 -15.58
CA ASN A 436 -4.68 -7.65 -15.89
C ASN A 436 -6.00 -8.27 -15.40
N VAL A 437 -6.40 -7.90 -14.19
CA VAL A 437 -7.56 -8.45 -13.48
C VAL A 437 -8.59 -7.36 -13.18
N THR A 438 -9.84 -7.75 -12.97
CA THR A 438 -10.90 -6.85 -12.50
C THR A 438 -10.62 -6.40 -11.07
N VAL A 439 -11.07 -5.19 -10.69
CA VAL A 439 -10.90 -4.66 -9.34
C VAL A 439 -11.84 -5.39 -8.39
N ASN A 440 -11.27 -6.12 -7.44
CA ASN A 440 -11.98 -6.72 -6.32
C ASN A 440 -11.01 -6.87 -5.12
N LEU A 441 -11.55 -7.31 -3.98
CA LEU A 441 -10.81 -7.36 -2.71
C LEU A 441 -9.50 -8.19 -2.76
N TRP A 442 -9.39 -9.18 -3.65
CA TRP A 442 -8.28 -10.14 -3.67
C TRP A 442 -7.62 -10.27 -5.04
N ALA A 443 -7.99 -9.42 -6.00
CA ALA A 443 -7.38 -9.39 -7.33
C ALA A 443 -6.21 -8.41 -7.37
N LEU A 444 -5.01 -8.95 -7.28
CA LEU A 444 -3.77 -8.19 -7.31
C LEU A 444 -3.32 -7.99 -8.76
N PRO A 445 -3.17 -6.73 -9.24
CA PRO A 445 -2.67 -6.48 -10.60
C PRO A 445 -1.17 -6.77 -10.73
N ALA A 446 -0.46 -6.77 -9.61
CA ALA A 446 0.94 -7.14 -9.48
C ALA A 446 1.16 -7.86 -8.14
N PHE A 447 1.98 -8.92 -8.13
CA PHE A 447 2.34 -9.62 -6.91
C PHE A 447 3.66 -10.38 -7.09
N HIS A 448 4.28 -10.82 -6.00
CA HIS A 448 5.51 -11.61 -6.06
C HIS A 448 5.19 -13.10 -6.09
N GLU A 449 5.68 -13.77 -7.12
CA GLU A 449 5.61 -15.22 -7.26
C GLU A 449 6.92 -15.84 -6.73
N LEU A 450 6.80 -16.92 -5.94
CA LEU A 450 7.88 -17.85 -5.67
C LEU A 450 7.60 -19.11 -6.49
N LEU A 451 8.50 -19.42 -7.41
CA LEU A 451 8.43 -20.61 -8.24
C LEU A 451 9.60 -21.54 -7.90
N LEU A 452 9.27 -22.79 -7.56
CA LEU A 452 10.26 -23.83 -7.26
C LEU A 452 10.03 -25.01 -8.18
N ARG A 453 11.10 -25.61 -8.69
CA ARG A 453 11.04 -26.80 -9.54
C ARG A 453 12.06 -27.84 -9.10
N GLY A 454 11.64 -29.09 -9.11
CA GLY A 454 12.50 -30.23 -8.83
C GLY A 454 12.09 -31.45 -9.63
N VAL A 455 13.04 -32.35 -9.88
CA VAL A 455 12.81 -33.63 -10.54
C VAL A 455 12.97 -34.76 -9.51
N PHE A 456 11.99 -35.64 -9.45
CA PHE A 456 11.88 -36.68 -8.43
C PHE A 456 11.51 -38.04 -9.09
N PRO A 457 11.90 -39.17 -8.48
CA PRO A 457 11.33 -40.43 -8.84
C PRO A 457 9.82 -40.47 -8.67
N SER A 458 9.11 -41.06 -9.65
CA SER A 458 7.63 -41.14 -9.60
C SER A 458 7.13 -41.93 -8.40
N GLU A 459 7.89 -42.92 -7.96
CA GLU A 459 7.57 -43.79 -6.81
C GLU A 459 7.45 -43.04 -5.48
N CYS A 460 8.05 -41.84 -5.39
CA CYS A 460 8.04 -41.02 -4.17
C CYS A 460 6.76 -40.17 -4.00
N GLU A 461 5.78 -40.20 -4.90
CA GLU A 461 4.60 -39.31 -4.90
C GLU A 461 4.96 -37.84 -4.61
N PRO A 462 5.89 -37.20 -5.37
CA PRO A 462 6.52 -35.94 -4.98
C PRO A 462 5.54 -34.77 -4.86
N VAL A 463 4.46 -34.76 -5.65
CA VAL A 463 3.40 -33.74 -5.55
C VAL A 463 2.73 -33.79 -4.16
N LYS A 464 2.41 -34.99 -3.70
CA LYS A 464 1.81 -35.21 -2.39
C LYS A 464 2.76 -34.83 -1.24
N LEU A 465 4.03 -35.23 -1.35
CA LEU A 465 5.04 -34.92 -0.33
C LEU A 465 5.29 -33.41 -0.20
N LEU A 466 5.45 -32.69 -1.33
CA LEU A 466 5.61 -31.24 -1.34
C LEU A 466 4.35 -30.54 -0.86
N GLY A 467 3.19 -31.00 -1.33
CA GLY A 467 1.90 -30.45 -0.90
C GLY A 467 1.68 -30.58 0.61
N GLN A 468 1.89 -31.77 1.18
CA GLN A 468 1.77 -32.01 2.62
C GLN A 468 2.75 -31.18 3.44
N ARG A 469 3.98 -30.96 2.93
CA ARG A 469 4.95 -30.11 3.62
C ARG A 469 4.47 -28.66 3.65
N LEU A 470 4.03 -28.12 2.52
CA LEU A 470 3.47 -26.78 2.42
C LEU A 470 2.20 -26.64 3.29
N GLU A 471 1.34 -27.64 3.28
CA GLU A 471 0.17 -27.67 4.16
C GLU A 471 0.57 -27.61 5.63
N THR A 472 1.54 -28.43 6.06
CA THR A 472 2.04 -28.42 7.44
C THR A 472 2.57 -27.04 7.86
N LEU A 473 3.24 -26.33 6.96
CA LEU A 473 3.78 -25.00 7.21
C LEU A 473 2.68 -23.93 7.27
N LEU A 474 1.61 -24.08 6.47
CA LEU A 474 0.63 -23.04 6.21
C LEU A 474 -0.74 -23.26 6.87
N THR A 475 -1.04 -24.50 7.35
CA THR A 475 -2.29 -24.80 8.08
C THR A 475 -2.54 -23.90 9.29
N PRO A 476 -1.52 -23.52 10.10
CA PRO A 476 -1.72 -22.60 11.21
C PRO A 476 -2.28 -21.23 10.80
N TYR A 477 -2.19 -20.89 9.51
CA TYR A 477 -2.67 -19.64 8.93
C TYR A 477 -3.92 -19.80 8.06
N GLY A 478 -4.60 -20.97 8.15
CA GLY A 478 -5.87 -21.21 7.46
C GLY A 478 -5.75 -21.63 5.99
N VAL A 479 -4.59 -22.16 5.57
CA VAL A 479 -4.40 -22.73 4.23
C VAL A 479 -4.71 -24.22 4.27
N SER A 480 -5.44 -24.71 3.26
CA SER A 480 -5.78 -26.11 3.06
C SER A 480 -5.43 -26.58 1.64
N LEU A 481 -5.19 -27.88 1.48
CA LEU A 481 -4.96 -28.51 0.18
C LEU A 481 -6.26 -28.98 -0.46
N VAL A 482 -6.39 -28.72 -1.76
CA VAL A 482 -7.48 -29.21 -2.60
C VAL A 482 -6.87 -29.93 -3.79
N ALA A 483 -7.31 -31.17 -4.05
CA ALA A 483 -6.87 -31.93 -5.21
C ALA A 483 -7.42 -31.33 -6.51
N GLU A 484 -6.57 -31.28 -7.52
CA GLU A 484 -6.92 -30.86 -8.89
C GLU A 484 -6.34 -31.87 -9.90
N GLN A 485 -6.82 -31.84 -11.14
CA GLN A 485 -6.29 -32.68 -12.20
C GLN A 485 -4.80 -32.34 -12.43
N GLY A 486 -3.92 -33.32 -12.20
CA GLY A 486 -2.47 -33.18 -12.34
C GLY A 486 -1.72 -32.51 -11.17
N GLY A 487 -2.40 -32.21 -10.04
CA GLY A 487 -1.73 -31.58 -8.92
C GLY A 487 -2.58 -31.26 -7.70
N LEU A 488 -2.12 -30.24 -6.96
CA LEU A 488 -2.77 -29.74 -5.73
C LEU A 488 -2.86 -28.22 -5.78
N ARG A 489 -3.93 -27.66 -5.23
CA ARG A 489 -4.08 -26.22 -4.95
C ARG A 489 -4.01 -25.95 -3.45
N LEU A 490 -3.31 -24.91 -3.08
CA LEU A 490 -3.34 -24.34 -1.73
C LEU A 490 -4.42 -23.26 -1.71
N MET A 491 -5.43 -23.48 -0.88
CA MET A 491 -6.60 -22.60 -0.79
C MET A 491 -6.67 -21.94 0.57
N ALA A 492 -7.04 -20.67 0.59
CA ALA A 492 -7.29 -19.88 1.81
C ALA A 492 -8.56 -19.04 1.67
N GLN A 493 -9.44 -19.08 2.67
CA GLN A 493 -10.63 -18.23 2.68
C GLN A 493 -10.31 -16.85 3.31
N PRO A 494 -10.86 -15.75 2.74
CA PRO A 494 -11.69 -15.64 1.54
C PRO A 494 -10.90 -15.39 0.22
N MET A 495 -9.57 -15.50 0.24
CA MET A 495 -8.65 -15.10 -0.85
C MET A 495 -8.66 -16.05 -2.05
N GLY A 496 -9.09 -17.30 -1.87
CA GLY A 496 -9.06 -18.30 -2.90
C GLY A 496 -7.71 -19.03 -3.01
N CYS A 497 -7.22 -19.23 -4.22
CA CYS A 497 -5.96 -19.96 -4.48
C CYS A 497 -4.73 -19.09 -4.17
N VAL A 498 -3.91 -19.54 -3.21
CA VAL A 498 -2.65 -18.88 -2.83
C VAL A 498 -1.40 -19.60 -3.35
N GLY A 499 -1.57 -20.79 -3.94
CA GLY A 499 -0.48 -21.54 -4.56
C GLY A 499 -0.92 -22.82 -5.22
N LYS A 500 -0.01 -23.42 -6.01
CA LYS A 500 -0.23 -24.67 -6.75
C LYS A 500 1.01 -25.55 -6.67
N VAL A 501 0.79 -26.86 -6.66
CA VAL A 501 1.83 -27.90 -6.82
C VAL A 501 1.43 -28.77 -8.00
N LEU A 502 2.13 -28.67 -9.10
CA LEU A 502 1.78 -29.32 -10.37
C LEU A 502 2.87 -30.32 -10.79
N ALA A 503 2.44 -31.47 -11.33
CA ALA A 503 3.32 -32.43 -11.95
C ALA A 503 3.37 -32.23 -13.46
N SER A 504 4.57 -32.42 -14.05
CA SER A 504 4.75 -32.59 -15.49
C SER A 504 5.67 -33.78 -15.72
N ILE A 505 5.49 -34.48 -16.85
CA ILE A 505 6.34 -35.60 -17.21
C ILE A 505 7.73 -35.06 -17.56
N ALA A 506 8.79 -35.56 -16.91
CA ALA A 506 10.14 -35.21 -17.27
C ALA A 506 10.51 -35.83 -18.62
N SER A 507 11.11 -35.05 -19.51
CA SER A 507 11.41 -35.48 -20.90
C SER A 507 12.34 -36.65 -21.04
N ASP A 508 13.14 -36.98 -20.00
CA ASP A 508 14.30 -37.88 -20.17
C ASP A 508 14.12 -39.32 -19.66
N LYS A 509 13.16 -39.64 -18.83
CA LYS A 509 12.88 -41.01 -18.36
C LYS A 509 11.44 -41.15 -17.86
N ILE A 510 10.77 -42.25 -18.24
CA ILE A 510 9.41 -42.62 -17.83
C ILE A 510 9.27 -42.75 -16.28
N SER A 511 10.39 -42.84 -15.54
CA SER A 511 10.39 -42.99 -14.08
C SER A 511 10.53 -41.69 -13.27
N ASN A 512 10.71 -40.54 -13.91
CA ASN A 512 10.89 -39.27 -13.21
C ASN A 512 9.73 -38.29 -13.49
N VAL A 513 9.34 -37.60 -12.43
CA VAL A 513 8.30 -36.55 -12.46
C VAL A 513 8.94 -35.22 -12.11
N SER A 514 8.75 -34.23 -12.97
CA SER A 514 9.06 -32.85 -12.66
C SER A 514 7.91 -32.23 -11.88
N VAL A 515 8.20 -31.63 -10.74
CA VAL A 515 7.18 -30.94 -9.92
C VAL A 515 7.49 -29.48 -9.84
N THR A 516 6.48 -28.67 -10.12
CA THR A 516 6.55 -27.20 -10.03
C THR A 516 5.64 -26.74 -8.91
N VAL A 517 6.18 -25.91 -8.01
CA VAL A 517 5.45 -25.22 -6.94
C VAL A 517 5.42 -23.74 -7.30
N SER A 518 4.21 -23.15 -7.39
CA SER A 518 4.01 -21.72 -7.58
C SER A 518 3.22 -21.16 -6.39
N LEU A 519 3.76 -20.14 -5.72
CA LEU A 519 3.18 -19.54 -4.53
C LEU A 519 3.06 -18.03 -4.72
N ASN A 520 1.89 -17.46 -4.35
CA ASN A 520 1.65 -16.02 -4.28
C ASN A 520 2.12 -15.51 -2.92
N LEU A 521 3.30 -14.89 -2.89
CA LEU A 521 3.91 -14.42 -1.64
C LEU A 521 3.13 -13.26 -1.01
N ASP A 522 2.49 -12.42 -1.80
CA ASP A 522 1.73 -11.26 -1.33
C ASP A 522 0.45 -11.72 -0.59
N LEU A 523 -0.33 -12.63 -1.16
CA LEU A 523 -1.49 -13.21 -0.47
C LEU A 523 -1.10 -13.99 0.78
N LEU A 524 0.01 -14.74 0.72
CA LEU A 524 0.54 -15.42 1.89
C LEU A 524 1.03 -14.43 2.96
N ALA A 525 1.60 -13.28 2.59
CA ALA A 525 1.97 -12.23 3.54
C ALA A 525 0.74 -11.64 4.23
N VAL A 526 -0.33 -11.40 3.49
CA VAL A 526 -1.61 -10.97 4.06
C VAL A 526 -2.11 -11.97 5.11
N LEU A 527 -2.05 -13.27 4.82
CA LEU A 527 -2.48 -14.32 5.74
C LEU A 527 -1.60 -14.43 6.99
N LEU A 528 -0.28 -14.60 6.79
CA LEU A 528 0.67 -14.89 7.85
C LEU A 528 0.81 -13.76 8.86
N PHE A 529 0.57 -12.54 8.42
CA PHE A 529 0.64 -11.34 9.27
C PHE A 529 -0.72 -10.70 9.57
N SER A 530 -1.83 -11.33 9.15
CA SER A 530 -3.20 -10.84 9.38
C SER A 530 -3.40 -9.40 8.91
N LEU A 531 -2.90 -9.07 7.72
CA LEU A 531 -3.08 -7.75 7.13
C LEU A 531 -4.56 -7.56 6.74
N PRO A 532 -5.18 -6.43 7.07
CA PRO A 532 -6.57 -6.19 6.74
C PRO A 532 -6.80 -5.96 5.24
N ASP A 533 -5.75 -5.58 4.50
CA ASP A 533 -5.81 -5.22 3.08
C ASP A 533 -4.46 -5.46 2.41
N TRP A 534 -4.44 -6.13 1.26
CA TRP A 534 -3.21 -6.39 0.51
C TRP A 534 -2.53 -5.11 0.01
N ARG A 535 -3.28 -4.01 -0.18
CA ARG A 535 -2.75 -2.72 -0.63
C ARG A 535 -1.78 -2.10 0.38
N LEU A 536 -1.84 -2.52 1.66
CA LEU A 536 -0.85 -2.15 2.68
C LEU A 536 0.57 -2.61 2.31
N LEU A 537 0.73 -3.76 1.66
CA LEU A 537 2.04 -4.25 1.20
C LEU A 537 2.75 -3.22 0.31
N TRP A 538 1.99 -2.43 -0.43
CA TRP A 538 2.48 -1.44 -1.37
C TRP A 538 2.55 -0.03 -0.79
N SER A 539 2.31 0.13 0.50
CA SER A 539 2.42 1.42 1.20
C SER A 539 3.83 1.98 1.13
N HIS A 540 3.94 3.29 0.93
CA HIS A 540 5.19 4.05 1.08
C HIS A 540 5.40 4.57 2.51
N ASP A 541 4.42 4.36 3.41
CA ASP A 541 4.48 4.84 4.77
C ASP A 541 5.53 4.05 5.57
N PRO A 542 6.56 4.71 6.13
CA PRO A 542 7.62 4.04 6.87
C PRO A 542 7.12 3.30 8.11
N ARG A 543 5.96 3.70 8.66
CA ARG A 543 5.33 3.03 9.81
C ARG A 543 4.96 1.59 9.51
N PHE A 544 4.62 1.27 8.24
CA PHE A 544 4.37 -0.09 7.81
C PHE A 544 5.60 -1.00 8.00
N LEU A 545 6.75 -0.59 7.48
CA LEU A 545 7.98 -1.38 7.59
C LEU A 545 8.56 -1.40 9.02
N GLN A 546 8.42 -0.31 9.79
CA GLN A 546 8.84 -0.26 11.19
C GLN A 546 8.18 -1.35 12.04
N HIS A 547 6.89 -1.67 11.78
CA HIS A 547 6.22 -2.76 12.46
C HIS A 547 6.96 -4.10 12.26
N PHE A 548 7.37 -4.41 11.04
CA PHE A 548 8.05 -5.69 10.71
C PHE A 548 9.51 -5.71 11.14
N ALA A 549 10.19 -4.59 11.25
CA ALA A 549 11.51 -4.50 11.86
C ALA A 549 11.50 -4.96 13.32
N LEU A 550 10.39 -4.72 14.05
CA LEU A 550 10.21 -5.14 15.44
C LEU A 550 9.53 -6.52 15.57
N HIS A 551 8.73 -6.93 14.58
CA HIS A 551 7.86 -8.11 14.64
C HIS A 551 7.96 -8.94 13.35
N SER A 552 9.15 -9.50 13.08
CA SER A 552 9.45 -10.22 11.84
C SER A 552 8.92 -11.67 11.76
N SER A 553 8.40 -12.23 12.86
CA SER A 553 7.94 -13.62 12.88
C SER A 553 6.50 -13.75 12.40
N PRO A 554 6.19 -14.70 11.48
CA PRO A 554 4.82 -15.06 11.13
C PRO A 554 3.95 -15.40 12.34
N GLY A 555 2.64 -15.11 12.27
CA GLY A 555 1.69 -15.36 13.35
C GLY A 555 1.54 -14.20 14.35
N LYS A 556 2.35 -13.16 14.27
CA LYS A 556 2.11 -11.91 14.99
C LYS A 556 1.25 -11.00 14.12
N PRO A 557 0.04 -10.62 14.55
CA PRO A 557 -0.85 -9.80 13.77
C PRO A 557 -0.28 -8.40 13.57
N PHE A 558 -0.52 -7.86 12.39
CA PHE A 558 -0.18 -6.48 12.08
C PHE A 558 -1.02 -5.50 12.91
N HIS A 559 -0.39 -4.48 13.48
CA HIS A 559 -1.09 -3.40 14.15
C HIS A 559 -1.25 -2.22 13.17
N PRO A 560 -2.49 -1.91 12.72
CA PRO A 560 -2.72 -0.84 11.77
C PRO A 560 -2.30 0.53 12.30
N PHE A 561 -1.61 1.32 11.48
CA PHE A 561 -1.28 2.71 11.78
C PHE A 561 -2.39 3.69 11.36
N SER A 562 -3.37 3.22 10.58
CA SER A 562 -4.63 3.92 10.28
C SER A 562 -5.78 3.04 10.75
N LEU A 563 -6.50 3.50 11.77
CA LEU A 563 -7.64 2.79 12.37
C LEU A 563 -8.95 3.29 11.76
N PHE A 564 -9.88 2.38 11.52
CA PHE A 564 -11.26 2.67 11.13
C PHE A 564 -11.40 3.66 9.98
N PRO A 565 -10.70 3.48 8.84
CA PRO A 565 -10.88 4.35 7.68
C PRO A 565 -12.29 4.22 7.11
N GLU A 566 -12.82 5.33 6.58
CA GLU A 566 -14.17 5.39 6.03
C GLU A 566 -14.25 4.72 4.65
N HIS A 567 -15.44 4.18 4.35
CA HIS A 567 -15.81 3.69 3.03
C HIS A 567 -16.76 4.67 2.35
N PHE A 568 -16.44 5.03 1.10
CA PHE A 568 -17.32 5.85 0.28
C PHE A 568 -17.81 5.02 -0.91
N SER A 569 -19.10 5.13 -1.22
CA SER A 569 -19.71 4.40 -2.34
C SER A 569 -20.32 5.40 -3.32
N PHE A 570 -19.88 5.31 -4.58
CA PHE A 570 -20.42 6.10 -5.69
C PHE A 570 -20.82 5.18 -6.83
N ASP A 571 -21.87 5.55 -7.54
CA ASP A 571 -22.35 4.85 -8.72
C ASP A 571 -21.94 5.62 -9.98
N ILE A 572 -21.51 4.89 -11.02
CA ILE A 572 -21.21 5.45 -12.32
C ILE A 572 -22.01 4.71 -13.39
N SER A 573 -22.74 5.46 -14.21
CA SER A 573 -23.54 4.93 -15.33
C SER A 573 -23.12 5.54 -16.62
N PHE A 574 -22.98 4.73 -17.66
CA PHE A 574 -22.55 5.21 -18.97
C PHE A 574 -23.04 4.30 -20.12
N TRP A 575 -23.14 4.85 -21.31
CA TRP A 575 -23.29 4.11 -22.56
C TRP A 575 -21.91 3.73 -23.09
N THR A 576 -21.77 2.48 -23.57
CA THR A 576 -20.51 1.99 -24.13
C THR A 576 -20.15 2.73 -25.43
N GLY A 577 -18.87 3.05 -25.57
CA GLY A 577 -18.28 3.58 -26.80
C GLY A 577 -17.63 2.47 -27.64
N PRO A 578 -17.14 2.80 -28.83
CA PRO A 578 -16.52 1.82 -29.76
C PRO A 578 -15.22 1.19 -29.21
N THR A 579 -14.55 1.84 -28.28
CA THR A 579 -13.28 1.38 -27.67
C THR A 579 -13.50 0.73 -26.29
N TRP A 580 -14.77 0.44 -25.95
CA TRP A 580 -15.11 -0.16 -24.66
C TRP A 580 -14.52 -1.56 -24.50
N GLU A 581 -13.84 -1.74 -23.38
CA GLU A 581 -13.33 -3.02 -22.90
C GLU A 581 -13.34 -3.01 -21.37
N GLU A 582 -13.94 -4.03 -20.74
CA GLU A 582 -14.10 -4.09 -19.29
C GLU A 582 -12.75 -4.02 -18.55
N LYS A 583 -11.70 -4.68 -19.06
CA LYS A 583 -10.37 -4.65 -18.44
C LYS A 583 -9.72 -3.27 -18.49
N LYS A 584 -9.89 -2.54 -19.59
CA LYS A 584 -9.45 -1.12 -19.68
C LYS A 584 -10.21 -0.24 -18.71
N PHE A 585 -11.50 -0.49 -18.50
CA PHE A 585 -12.29 0.21 -17.48
C PHE A 585 -11.71 0.00 -16.09
N HIS A 586 -11.40 -1.25 -15.70
CA HIS A 586 -10.79 -1.54 -14.40
C HIS A 586 -9.37 -0.94 -14.26
N ALA A 587 -8.58 -0.89 -15.32
CA ALA A 587 -7.28 -0.23 -15.35
C ALA A 587 -7.41 1.28 -15.07
N LEU A 588 -8.34 1.96 -15.76
CA LEU A 588 -8.62 3.37 -15.53
C LEU A 588 -9.15 3.67 -14.12
N ILE A 589 -9.94 2.76 -13.54
CA ILE A 589 -10.36 2.88 -12.14
C ILE A 589 -9.15 2.89 -11.20
N ARG A 590 -8.19 1.97 -11.37
CA ARG A 590 -6.98 1.93 -10.53
C ARG A 590 -6.17 3.22 -10.68
N GLU A 591 -5.97 3.68 -11.91
CA GLU A 591 -5.22 4.90 -12.22
C GLU A 591 -5.89 6.13 -11.61
N ALA A 592 -7.16 6.40 -11.93
CA ALA A 592 -7.89 7.59 -11.51
C ALA A 592 -8.13 7.65 -10.00
N SER A 593 -8.32 6.51 -9.36
CA SER A 593 -8.56 6.42 -7.92
C SER A 593 -7.28 6.32 -7.09
N HIS A 594 -6.09 6.33 -7.70
CA HIS A 594 -4.81 6.07 -7.03
C HIS A 594 -4.84 4.77 -6.20
N GLY A 595 -5.52 3.73 -6.71
CA GLY A 595 -5.66 2.44 -6.04
C GLY A 595 -6.59 2.44 -4.81
N THR A 596 -7.37 3.51 -4.58
CA THR A 596 -8.30 3.56 -3.45
C THR A 596 -9.60 2.80 -3.68
N VAL A 597 -9.98 2.51 -4.92
CA VAL A 597 -11.14 1.64 -5.19
C VAL A 597 -10.77 0.20 -4.86
N GLU A 598 -11.43 -0.36 -3.87
CA GLU A 598 -11.22 -1.75 -3.44
C GLU A 598 -12.17 -2.74 -4.12
N GLN A 599 -13.35 -2.29 -4.53
CA GLN A 599 -14.37 -3.12 -5.14
C GLN A 599 -15.16 -2.38 -6.19
N VAL A 600 -15.46 -3.09 -7.29
CA VAL A 600 -16.35 -2.66 -8.37
C VAL A 600 -17.46 -3.70 -8.50
N LYS A 601 -18.72 -3.26 -8.43
CA LYS A 601 -19.90 -4.11 -8.57
C LYS A 601 -20.73 -3.66 -9.73
N LEU A 602 -21.01 -4.54 -10.66
CA LEU A 602 -22.04 -4.30 -11.67
C LEU A 602 -23.41 -4.29 -10.98
N ILE A 603 -24.15 -3.19 -11.11
CA ILE A 603 -25.47 -2.98 -10.51
C ILE A 603 -26.57 -3.23 -11.54
N ASP A 604 -26.40 -2.73 -12.75
CA ASP A 604 -27.40 -2.82 -13.79
C ASP A 604 -26.77 -2.83 -15.19
N THR A 605 -27.44 -3.50 -16.13
CA THR A 605 -27.05 -3.55 -17.54
C THR A 605 -28.31 -3.36 -18.38
N PHE A 606 -28.28 -2.39 -19.28
CA PHE A 606 -29.37 -2.12 -20.19
C PHE A 606 -28.86 -2.05 -21.63
N SER A 607 -29.45 -2.91 -22.52
CA SER A 607 -29.14 -2.89 -23.95
C SER A 607 -30.26 -2.13 -24.68
N HIS A 608 -29.89 -1.09 -25.42
CA HIS A 608 -30.85 -0.29 -26.19
C HIS A 608 -31.32 -1.11 -27.40
N PRO A 609 -32.64 -1.29 -27.59
CA PRO A 609 -33.17 -2.17 -28.64
C PRO A 609 -32.83 -1.69 -30.07
N ASP A 610 -32.74 -0.37 -30.28
CA ASP A 610 -32.59 0.21 -31.61
C ASP A 610 -31.16 0.73 -31.93
N LEU A 611 -30.31 0.96 -30.90
CA LEU A 611 -29.01 1.63 -31.09
C LEU A 611 -27.81 0.70 -31.01
N SER A 612 -28.03 -0.60 -30.78
CA SER A 612 -26.94 -1.59 -30.54
C SER A 612 -25.92 -1.14 -29.48
N GLN A 613 -26.33 -0.28 -28.56
CA GLN A 613 -25.51 0.23 -27.46
C GLN A 613 -25.95 -0.41 -26.15
N THR A 614 -24.99 -0.69 -25.30
CA THR A 614 -25.22 -1.20 -23.94
C THR A 614 -24.84 -0.12 -22.92
N SER A 615 -25.72 0.07 -21.95
CA SER A 615 -25.43 0.91 -20.79
C SER A 615 -25.09 0.03 -19.60
N TYR A 616 -24.03 0.38 -18.88
CA TYR A 616 -23.65 -0.23 -17.63
C TYR A 616 -23.78 0.74 -16.48
N CYS A 617 -24.18 0.21 -15.30
CA CYS A 617 -24.14 0.94 -14.03
C CYS A 617 -23.28 0.14 -13.05
N TYR A 618 -22.17 0.74 -12.60
CA TYR A 618 -21.27 0.13 -11.63
C TYR A 618 -21.28 0.92 -10.33
N ARG A 619 -21.20 0.20 -9.21
CA ARG A 619 -20.92 0.76 -7.89
C ARG A 619 -19.46 0.58 -7.55
N LEU A 620 -18.79 1.68 -7.19
CA LEU A 620 -17.39 1.71 -6.79
C LEU A 620 -17.30 1.99 -5.29
N ILE A 621 -16.53 1.17 -4.58
CA ILE A 621 -16.28 1.33 -3.14
C ILE A 621 -14.86 1.84 -2.96
N TYR A 622 -14.74 3.06 -2.42
CA TYR A 622 -13.46 3.74 -2.14
C TYR A 622 -13.09 3.53 -0.68
N HIS A 623 -11.87 3.10 -0.44
CA HIS A 623 -11.35 2.85 0.89
C HIS A 623 -9.81 2.88 0.88
N SER A 624 -9.17 3.35 1.97
CA SER A 624 -7.71 3.36 2.09
C SER A 624 -7.26 3.12 3.53
N ASN A 625 -6.45 2.10 3.74
CA ASN A 625 -5.77 1.81 5.01
C ASN A 625 -4.40 2.50 5.13
N THR A 626 -3.94 3.19 4.08
CA THR A 626 -2.60 3.78 3.99
C THR A 626 -2.60 5.30 4.03
N HIS A 627 -3.66 5.92 3.49
CA HIS A 627 -3.77 7.36 3.32
C HIS A 627 -5.09 7.87 3.90
N ALA A 628 -5.10 9.13 4.30
CA ALA A 628 -6.34 9.80 4.66
C ALA A 628 -7.22 9.98 3.42
N LEU A 629 -8.35 9.30 3.38
CA LEU A 629 -9.33 9.42 2.31
C LEU A 629 -10.55 10.16 2.84
N SER A 630 -10.70 11.42 2.46
CA SER A 630 -11.89 12.21 2.77
C SER A 630 -12.98 12.03 1.72
N HIS A 631 -14.23 12.36 2.07
CA HIS A 631 -15.33 12.37 1.11
C HIS A 631 -15.05 13.29 -0.10
N THR A 632 -14.47 14.46 0.17
CA THR A 632 -14.10 15.45 -0.86
C THR A 632 -13.06 14.85 -1.83
N LYS A 633 -12.05 14.12 -1.30
CA LYS A 633 -11.01 13.51 -2.11
C LYS A 633 -11.54 12.30 -2.91
N ALA A 634 -12.36 11.46 -2.30
CA ALA A 634 -13.00 10.33 -2.99
C ALA A 634 -13.89 10.81 -4.15
N LEU A 635 -14.67 11.88 -3.92
CA LEU A 635 -15.48 12.49 -4.98
C LEU A 635 -14.64 13.09 -6.10
N GLN A 636 -13.47 13.68 -5.79
CA GLN A 636 -12.53 14.17 -6.81
C GLN A 636 -12.03 13.01 -7.67
N PHE A 637 -11.58 11.90 -7.07
CA PHE A 637 -11.16 10.71 -7.82
C PHE A 637 -12.27 10.14 -8.70
N HIS A 638 -13.51 10.19 -8.23
CA HIS A 638 -14.65 9.74 -9.03
C HIS A 638 -14.88 10.62 -10.27
N LYS A 639 -14.74 11.93 -10.14
CA LYS A 639 -14.82 12.88 -11.26
C LYS A 639 -13.66 12.73 -12.24
N ASP A 640 -12.46 12.48 -11.73
CA ASP A 640 -11.29 12.22 -12.58
C ASP A 640 -11.51 10.94 -13.40
N LEU A 641 -12.13 9.90 -12.80
CA LEU A 641 -12.53 8.69 -13.50
C LEU A 641 -13.55 8.97 -14.61
N GLU A 642 -14.60 9.76 -14.36
CA GLU A 642 -15.58 10.14 -15.38
C GLU A 642 -14.89 10.79 -16.60
N SER A 643 -13.92 11.68 -16.35
CA SER A 643 -13.12 12.33 -17.39
C SER A 643 -12.26 11.33 -18.17
N PHE A 644 -11.60 10.38 -17.48
CA PHE A 644 -10.78 9.36 -18.14
C PHE A 644 -11.62 8.41 -18.98
N LEU A 645 -12.78 7.99 -18.50
CA LEU A 645 -13.70 7.11 -19.24
C LEU A 645 -14.19 7.78 -20.51
N THR A 646 -14.58 9.05 -20.43
CA THR A 646 -15.05 9.81 -21.58
C THR A 646 -13.92 10.00 -22.62
N SER A 647 -12.72 10.37 -22.17
CA SER A 647 -11.60 10.69 -23.08
C SER A 647 -10.92 9.45 -23.67
N ARG A 648 -10.76 8.35 -22.91
CA ARG A 648 -9.96 7.19 -23.31
C ARG A 648 -10.80 6.00 -23.78
N LEU A 649 -12.02 5.81 -23.24
CA LEU A 649 -12.93 4.74 -23.67
C LEU A 649 -14.12 5.24 -24.50
N GLN A 650 -14.19 6.54 -24.75
CA GLN A 650 -15.21 7.17 -25.59
C GLN A 650 -16.64 6.80 -25.14
N VAL A 651 -16.83 6.60 -23.83
CA VAL A 651 -18.15 6.33 -23.26
C VAL A 651 -18.93 7.63 -23.03
N THR A 652 -20.25 7.54 -22.98
CA THR A 652 -21.11 8.67 -22.67
C THR A 652 -21.70 8.50 -21.27
N ILE A 653 -21.28 9.35 -20.32
CA ILE A 653 -21.77 9.30 -18.92
C ILE A 653 -23.26 9.68 -18.88
N ARG A 654 -24.03 9.03 -17.98
CA ARG A 654 -25.49 9.24 -17.79
C ARG A 654 -25.75 10.00 -16.51
#